data_547261a6efdbb36bf683f525bcefbbe9
#
_entry.id   547261a6efdbb36bf683f525bcefbbe9
#
_cell.length_a   1.000
_cell.length_b   1.000
_cell.length_c   1.000
_cell.angle_alpha   90.00
_cell.angle_beta   90.00
_cell.angle_gamma   90.00
#
_symmetry.space_group_name_H-M   'P 1'
#
loop_
_entity.id
_entity.type
_entity.pdbx_description
1 polymer ?
#
loop_
_entity_poly.entity_id
_entity_poly.type
_entity_poly.pdbx_seq_one_letter_code
_entity_poly.pdbx_strand_id
1 'polypeptide(L)'
;MPGSDLSAWIAGPLPSVTSSLGDWLQGPAELQAEREAEDAWSTSDSVSGTWRPRGEASRSRSPQPSPVGPREGVSEEPSPTTSSDSRPAFRRELHGLRAVALGLVAVYHIWLGRVSGGVDVFLFLSAFFLTGTFVRRLENGRPLGVPRYWLHTFKRLLPPSAVTILLVLAATATFLPASMWQTIMQEAVASAAYLQNLLLVVLQVDYHARDAGAASPLQHFWSLSVQGQAFVVWPLLFLLVARRARAGKPVRRPLIAIIALIGAASLTWSIISTQSQQEIAYFDTAARMWEFAAGSLLALALPVLDRLTGARRPEEGQAPRHRTLRALTGWAGVAALLACGVLLDVSSMFPGWIAIWPLAAAGAVVVAGYSGRRWGVDAVLSTRPAAFIGDISYALYLVHWPILVIWLHHSGQERAGLLDGLVVLTGSLLLAWLVTRAVDAPVRRSRWLEAKPWRALTAIALSFALVAGAAGGWWMFLHRDQPQPPVAEGPSLATDEVATEAPPDVQPYGWQLGQQWPTLPESCSGPWEPERGFPHVNCQQLLPGDATATETIVVVGSSHSRQFIPAVLPTATSRDAQVVNLSMDGCPFLAGTERWPYCAGYDEYVLEYLDAVEPDSVLTTVTQAFDDGTEEILPEGTDGALQTLLDRGIGVIAVRDTPRWGQDQYQCAEAVIDRGGTPVEADAACGADVEDKLAPENPAAPLTALSTPDATVTLLDLTPQICPDGRCAPVLGDTFVYMDDNHLTRLFVEESLAPAVTRELESMAG
;
A
#
# COMPACT_ATOMS: atom_id res chain seq x y z
N MET A 1 14.00 7.35 -20.81
CA MET A 1 14.88 6.21 -20.50
C MET A 1 14.08 4.96 -20.77
N PRO A 2 14.56 3.95 -21.52
CA PRO A 2 13.74 2.85 -22.00
C PRO A 2 13.33 1.92 -20.87
N GLY A 3 12.10 1.38 -20.98
CA GLY A 3 11.50 0.44 -20.06
C GLY A 3 12.37 -0.81 -19.92
N SER A 4 12.73 -1.13 -18.69
CA SER A 4 13.43 -2.36 -18.37
C SER A 4 12.42 -3.38 -17.85
N ASP A 5 12.23 -4.38 -18.66
CA ASP A 5 11.55 -5.63 -18.38
C ASP A 5 11.94 -6.19 -17.02
N LEU A 6 11.01 -6.27 -16.07
CA LEU A 6 11.24 -6.84 -14.74
C LEU A 6 11.54 -8.35 -14.80
N SER A 7 11.20 -9.01 -15.90
CA SER A 7 11.46 -10.43 -16.15
C SER A 7 12.93 -10.76 -16.39
N ALA A 8 13.73 -9.79 -16.89
CA ALA A 8 15.16 -9.97 -17.13
C ALA A 8 16.02 -9.90 -15.86
N TRP A 9 15.49 -9.45 -14.73
CA TRP A 9 16.23 -9.33 -13.47
C TRP A 9 16.25 -10.60 -12.61
N ILE A 10 15.44 -11.58 -12.94
CA ILE A 10 15.33 -12.85 -12.16
C ILE A 10 16.22 -13.96 -12.73
N ALA A 11 16.75 -13.85 -13.96
CA ALA A 11 17.44 -14.94 -14.65
C ALA A 11 18.93 -14.71 -14.98
N GLY A 12 19.57 -13.66 -14.48
CA GLY A 12 21.01 -13.42 -14.67
C GLY A 12 21.89 -14.12 -13.62
N PRO A 13 23.02 -14.77 -13.98
CA PRO A 13 23.90 -15.39 -13.01
C PRO A 13 24.57 -14.33 -12.14
N LEU A 14 24.44 -14.45 -10.82
CA LEU A 14 25.14 -13.64 -9.83
C LEU A 14 26.66 -13.82 -9.96
N PRO A 15 27.45 -12.74 -10.02
CA PRO A 15 28.92 -12.86 -9.95
C PRO A 15 29.33 -13.41 -8.59
N SER A 16 30.26 -14.36 -8.60
CA SER A 16 30.83 -15.04 -7.44
C SER A 16 31.58 -14.05 -6.53
N VAL A 17 30.96 -13.68 -5.40
CA VAL A 17 31.58 -12.92 -4.31
C VAL A 17 31.87 -13.89 -3.15
N THR A 18 32.83 -14.76 -3.30
CA THR A 18 33.19 -15.75 -2.27
C THR A 18 34.53 -15.53 -1.60
N SER A 19 35.19 -14.38 -1.74
CA SER A 19 36.54 -14.19 -1.16
C SER A 19 36.74 -13.03 -0.19
N SER A 20 35.68 -12.30 0.23
CA SER A 20 35.84 -11.18 1.17
C SER A 20 34.98 -11.23 2.45
N LEU A 21 34.10 -12.23 2.61
CA LEU A 21 33.29 -12.37 3.82
C LEU A 21 33.97 -13.08 4.98
N GLY A 22 35.07 -13.79 4.72
CA GLY A 22 35.80 -14.59 5.72
C GLY A 22 36.57 -13.77 6.77
N ASP A 23 37.09 -12.62 6.38
CA ASP A 23 37.95 -11.80 7.25
C ASP A 23 37.20 -10.83 8.17
N TRP A 24 35.87 -10.71 8.02
CA TRP A 24 35.00 -9.81 8.81
C TRP A 24 34.42 -10.47 10.07
N LEU A 25 34.61 -11.78 10.25
CA LEU A 25 33.91 -12.55 11.29
C LEU A 25 34.82 -12.98 12.48
N GLN A 26 36.09 -12.55 12.57
CA GLN A 26 37.00 -12.97 13.64
C GLN A 26 37.34 -11.84 14.60
N GLY A 27 36.71 -11.83 15.79
CA GLY A 27 37.09 -11.06 16.95
C GLY A 27 36.37 -11.53 18.23
N PRO A 28 36.97 -12.42 19.04
CA PRO A 28 36.30 -12.97 20.25
C PRO A 28 36.15 -12.01 21.43
N ALA A 29 36.95 -10.94 21.52
CA ALA A 29 36.96 -10.05 22.68
C ALA A 29 35.86 -8.94 22.65
N GLU A 30 35.37 -8.55 21.47
CA GLU A 30 34.30 -7.54 21.34
C GLU A 30 32.89 -8.10 21.61
N LEU A 31 32.71 -9.41 21.50
CA LEU A 31 31.41 -10.08 21.69
C LEU A 31 30.91 -10.04 23.14
N GLN A 32 31.76 -9.86 24.10
CA GLN A 32 31.41 -9.90 25.53
C GLN A 32 30.93 -8.51 26.02
N ALA A 33 31.57 -7.45 25.57
CA ALA A 33 31.17 -6.06 25.92
C ALA A 33 29.89 -5.61 25.22
N GLU A 34 29.59 -6.14 24.01
CA GLU A 34 28.35 -5.86 23.30
C GLU A 34 27.15 -6.65 23.86
N ARG A 35 27.36 -7.86 24.40
CA ARG A 35 26.32 -8.64 25.07
C ARG A 35 25.77 -7.93 26.32
N GLU A 36 26.62 -7.28 27.06
CA GLU A 36 26.20 -6.52 28.28
C GLU A 36 25.40 -5.26 27.96
N ALA A 37 25.56 -4.69 26.77
CA ALA A 37 24.77 -3.55 26.32
C ALA A 37 23.40 -3.94 25.72
N GLU A 38 23.29 -5.15 25.14
CA GLU A 38 22.03 -5.69 24.60
C GLU A 38 21.15 -6.30 25.68
N ASP A 39 21.74 -6.88 26.74
CA ASP A 39 20.98 -7.35 27.91
C ASP A 39 20.22 -6.20 28.62
N ALA A 40 20.67 -4.96 28.48
CA ALA A 40 19.94 -3.79 28.97
C ALA A 40 18.65 -3.48 28.17
N TRP A 41 18.55 -3.97 26.93
CA TRP A 41 17.32 -3.85 26.11
C TRP A 41 16.35 -5.03 26.33
N SER A 42 16.88 -6.21 26.68
CA SER A 42 16.07 -7.43 26.84
C SER A 42 15.57 -7.66 28.24
N THR A 43 16.19 -7.07 29.27
CA THR A 43 15.85 -7.30 30.70
C THR A 43 14.72 -6.40 31.24
N SER A 44 14.11 -5.51 30.46
CA SER A 44 12.95 -4.74 30.91
C SER A 44 11.64 -5.55 31.02
N ASP A 45 11.65 -6.84 30.64
CA ASP A 45 10.44 -7.69 30.57
C ASP A 45 10.32 -8.76 31.66
N SER A 46 11.14 -8.74 32.70
CA SER A 46 11.03 -9.73 33.78
C SER A 46 10.41 -9.15 35.06
N VAL A 47 9.11 -8.87 35.03
CA VAL A 47 8.27 -8.83 36.24
C VAL A 47 7.06 -9.73 36.01
N SER A 48 7.31 -11.04 35.96
CA SER A 48 6.30 -12.04 36.32
C SER A 48 6.73 -12.73 37.60
N GLY A 49 6.51 -12.04 38.71
CA GLY A 49 6.62 -12.62 40.04
C GLY A 49 5.50 -13.63 40.23
N THR A 50 5.83 -14.90 40.25
CA THR A 50 4.95 -15.95 40.76
C THR A 50 4.73 -15.75 42.24
N TRP A 51 3.46 -15.55 42.61
CA TRP A 51 3.00 -15.55 43.98
C TRP A 51 3.20 -16.94 44.60
N ARG A 52 3.99 -17.05 45.69
CA ARG A 52 3.96 -18.18 46.65
C ARG A 52 3.58 -17.63 48.00
N PRO A 53 2.71 -18.32 48.76
CA PRO A 53 2.30 -17.89 50.10
C PRO A 53 3.40 -18.12 51.11
N ARG A 54 3.51 -17.19 52.06
CA ARG A 54 4.38 -17.29 53.24
C ARG A 54 3.84 -18.33 54.22
N GLY A 55 4.70 -19.29 54.57
CA GLY A 55 4.56 -20.15 55.74
C GLY A 55 5.78 -19.97 56.64
N GLU A 56 5.48 -19.65 57.85
CA GLU A 56 6.09 -19.87 59.16
C GLU A 56 7.60 -19.83 59.42
N ALA A 57 7.87 -19.21 60.53
CA ALA A 57 9.09 -18.88 61.19
C ALA A 57 9.89 -20.07 61.73
N SER A 58 11.22 -20.01 61.73
CA SER A 58 12.00 -20.58 62.79
C SER A 58 13.22 -19.69 63.11
N ARG A 59 13.40 -19.49 64.44
CA ARG A 59 14.48 -18.75 65.07
C ARG A 59 15.79 -19.56 65.04
N SER A 60 16.96 -18.92 64.81
CA SER A 60 18.19 -19.29 65.54
C SER A 60 19.31 -18.24 65.41
N ARG A 61 19.66 -17.72 66.55
CA ARG A 61 21.01 -17.37 67.12
C ARG A 61 21.98 -16.49 66.30
N SER A 62 22.24 -15.33 66.88
CA SER A 62 23.38 -14.46 66.69
C SER A 62 24.65 -15.04 67.28
N PRO A 63 25.85 -14.76 66.75
CA PRO A 63 27.11 -14.77 67.50
C PRO A 63 27.60 -13.35 67.80
N GLN A 64 28.16 -13.18 69.00
CA GLN A 64 28.76 -11.95 69.53
C GLN A 64 30.08 -11.57 68.87
N PRO A 65 30.49 -10.28 68.94
CA PRO A 65 31.75 -9.81 68.41
C PRO A 65 32.88 -9.91 69.44
N SER A 66 34.10 -10.24 69.01
CA SER A 66 35.36 -10.15 69.77
C SER A 66 36.12 -8.85 69.44
N PRO A 67 36.93 -8.32 70.37
CA PRO A 67 37.44 -6.96 70.34
C PRO A 67 38.72 -6.81 69.46
N VAL A 68 38.80 -5.68 68.76
CA VAL A 68 39.95 -5.30 67.95
C VAL A 68 40.77 -4.24 68.68
N GLY A 69 42.07 -4.44 68.78
CA GLY A 69 43.06 -3.43 69.20
C GLY A 69 43.42 -2.43 68.08
N PRO A 70 44.08 -1.33 68.45
CA PRO A 70 44.26 -0.19 67.56
C PRO A 70 45.41 -0.43 66.54
N ARG A 71 45.18 -0.09 65.27
CA ARG A 71 46.20 0.05 64.25
C ARG A 71 46.21 1.45 63.67
N GLU A 72 47.43 1.94 63.52
CA GLU A 72 47.87 3.29 63.11
C GLU A 72 47.43 3.69 61.69
N GLY A 73 47.30 4.99 61.49
CA GLY A 73 46.83 5.63 60.31
C GLY A 73 47.70 5.44 59.07
N VAL A 74 47.05 5.10 57.98
CA VAL A 74 47.53 5.27 56.62
C VAL A 74 46.55 6.19 55.91
N SER A 75 47.05 7.32 55.41
CA SER A 75 46.35 8.28 54.59
C SER A 75 45.94 7.63 53.27
N GLU A 76 44.66 7.39 53.09
CA GLU A 76 44.04 6.99 51.80
C GLU A 76 43.98 8.23 50.88
N GLU A 77 44.75 8.20 49.79
CA GLU A 77 44.49 9.03 48.62
C GLU A 77 43.10 8.71 48.07
N PRO A 78 42.32 9.69 47.66
CA PRO A 78 41.02 9.45 47.04
C PRO A 78 41.22 8.76 45.70
N SER A 79 40.83 7.48 45.61
CA SER A 79 40.72 6.70 44.36
C SER A 79 39.84 7.48 43.34
N PRO A 80 40.27 7.54 42.08
CA PRO A 80 39.48 8.22 41.05
C PRO A 80 38.09 7.58 40.96
N THR A 81 37.07 8.41 41.19
CA THR A 81 35.68 8.04 41.01
C THR A 81 35.47 7.45 39.61
N THR A 82 35.31 6.14 39.56
CA THR A 82 34.81 5.47 38.36
C THR A 82 33.52 6.13 37.96
N SER A 83 33.55 6.82 36.82
CA SER A 83 32.36 7.36 36.17
C SER A 83 31.35 6.20 36.02
N SER A 84 30.30 6.24 36.82
CA SER A 84 29.16 5.35 36.68
C SER A 84 28.64 5.45 35.26
N ASP A 85 28.81 4.39 34.48
CA ASP A 85 28.22 4.23 33.16
C ASP A 85 26.71 4.19 33.35
N SER A 86 26.08 5.37 33.41
CA SER A 86 24.66 5.53 33.66
C SER A 86 23.91 5.01 32.41
N ARG A 87 23.43 3.78 32.50
CA ARG A 87 22.53 3.20 31.50
C ARG A 87 21.38 4.17 31.23
N PRO A 88 21.04 4.46 29.97
CA PRO A 88 19.93 5.38 29.70
C PRO A 88 18.64 4.75 30.24
N ALA A 89 17.95 5.51 31.12
CA ALA A 89 16.68 5.09 31.65
C ALA A 89 15.67 4.82 30.56
N PHE A 90 14.95 3.70 30.67
CA PHE A 90 13.88 3.32 29.76
C PHE A 90 12.70 4.30 29.91
N ARG A 91 12.34 5.01 28.83
CA ARG A 91 11.25 5.98 28.80
C ARG A 91 9.90 5.28 28.63
N ARG A 92 9.30 4.81 29.72
CA ARG A 92 8.05 4.04 29.72
C ARG A 92 6.88 4.79 29.10
N GLU A 93 6.82 6.10 29.27
CA GLU A 93 5.79 6.96 28.70
C GLU A 93 5.76 6.95 27.17
N LEU A 94 6.91 6.74 26.51
CA LEU A 94 6.95 6.62 25.05
C LEU A 94 6.41 5.27 24.56
N HIS A 95 6.52 4.24 25.38
CA HIS A 95 5.89 2.96 25.10
C HIS A 95 4.36 3.08 25.17
N GLY A 96 3.84 3.81 26.17
CA GLY A 96 2.43 4.16 26.25
C GLY A 96 1.95 5.10 25.14
N LEU A 97 2.80 6.01 24.65
CA LEU A 97 2.46 6.85 23.50
C LEU A 97 2.23 6.00 22.22
N ARG A 98 3.03 4.95 22.03
CA ARG A 98 2.79 3.98 20.95
C ARG A 98 1.44 3.26 21.11
N ALA A 99 1.06 2.92 22.34
CA ALA A 99 -0.23 2.32 22.62
C ALA A 99 -1.40 3.27 22.26
N VAL A 100 -1.27 4.56 22.57
CA VAL A 100 -2.27 5.58 22.18
C VAL A 100 -2.34 5.72 20.66
N ALA A 101 -1.21 5.86 19.97
CA ALA A 101 -1.16 6.02 18.53
C ALA A 101 -1.83 4.83 17.82
N LEU A 102 -1.54 3.60 18.27
CA LEU A 102 -2.15 2.42 17.68
C LEU A 102 -3.63 2.28 18.05
N GLY A 103 -4.00 2.58 19.31
CA GLY A 103 -5.40 2.57 19.73
C GLY A 103 -6.23 3.52 18.85
N LEU A 104 -5.68 4.69 18.51
CA LEU A 104 -6.30 5.61 17.55
C LEU A 104 -6.43 4.99 16.16
N VAL A 105 -5.37 4.40 15.63
CA VAL A 105 -5.44 3.73 14.31
C VAL A 105 -6.58 2.70 14.29
N ALA A 106 -6.60 1.78 15.25
CA ALA A 106 -7.61 0.73 15.30
C ALA A 106 -9.04 1.27 15.49
N VAL A 107 -9.24 2.24 16.39
CA VAL A 107 -10.56 2.83 16.65
C VAL A 107 -11.08 3.59 15.43
N TYR A 108 -10.20 4.36 14.78
CA TYR A 108 -10.60 5.14 13.61
C TYR A 108 -10.92 4.26 12.42
N HIS A 109 -10.15 3.20 12.17
CA HIS A 109 -10.46 2.25 11.11
C HIS A 109 -11.78 1.51 11.36
N ILE A 110 -11.99 1.03 12.60
CA ILE A 110 -13.16 0.19 12.92
C ILE A 110 -14.48 0.97 12.87
N TRP A 111 -14.52 2.19 13.44
CA TRP A 111 -15.80 2.92 13.61
C TRP A 111 -15.94 4.19 12.79
N LEU A 112 -14.85 4.82 12.39
CA LEU A 112 -14.90 6.13 11.76
C LEU A 112 -14.58 6.09 10.25
N GLY A 113 -13.98 5.00 9.76
CA GLY A 113 -13.54 4.90 8.36
C GLY A 113 -12.56 6.00 7.97
N ARG A 114 -11.75 6.51 8.94
CA ARG A 114 -10.88 7.69 8.76
C ARG A 114 -9.46 7.41 9.22
N VAL A 115 -8.52 8.20 8.71
CA VAL A 115 -7.13 8.20 9.14
C VAL A 115 -6.96 9.02 10.42
N SER A 116 -6.17 8.53 11.37
CA SER A 116 -6.00 9.13 12.69
C SER A 116 -4.70 9.93 12.87
N GLY A 117 -3.78 9.94 11.88
CA GLY A 117 -2.41 10.43 12.09
C GLY A 117 -1.55 9.52 13.00
N GLY A 118 -2.08 8.37 13.41
CA GLY A 118 -1.36 7.44 14.30
C GLY A 118 -0.18 6.77 13.62
N VAL A 119 -0.26 6.52 12.31
CA VAL A 119 0.84 5.98 11.49
C VAL A 119 2.01 6.95 11.46
N ASP A 120 1.76 8.24 11.26
CA ASP A 120 2.76 9.31 11.24
C ASP A 120 3.52 9.38 12.58
N VAL A 121 2.81 9.20 13.69
CA VAL A 121 3.42 9.11 15.03
C VAL A 121 4.34 7.89 15.13
N PHE A 122 4.00 6.74 14.51
CA PHE A 122 4.89 5.57 14.49
C PHE A 122 6.16 5.82 13.67
N LEU A 123 6.05 6.44 12.50
CA LEU A 123 7.21 6.80 11.68
C LEU A 123 8.13 7.76 12.44
N PHE A 124 7.55 8.80 13.03
CA PHE A 124 8.24 9.79 13.86
C PHE A 124 8.97 9.16 15.06
N LEU A 125 8.28 8.33 15.87
CA LEU A 125 8.89 7.67 17.04
C LEU A 125 9.97 6.67 16.63
N SER A 126 9.80 5.96 15.53
CA SER A 126 10.80 5.02 15.01
C SER A 126 12.09 5.73 14.66
N ALA A 127 12.00 6.86 13.95
CA ALA A 127 13.14 7.71 13.64
C ALA A 127 13.79 8.32 14.88
N PHE A 128 12.98 8.76 15.85
CA PHE A 128 13.45 9.27 17.13
C PHE A 128 14.32 8.27 17.88
N PHE A 129 13.86 7.02 18.03
CA PHE A 129 14.62 5.96 18.71
C PHE A 129 15.87 5.54 17.94
N LEU A 130 15.75 5.36 16.63
CA LEU A 130 16.85 5.00 15.76
C LEU A 130 17.97 6.05 15.86
N THR A 131 17.63 7.32 15.63
CA THR A 131 18.57 8.43 15.67
C THR A 131 19.25 8.55 17.04
N GLY A 132 18.46 8.47 18.12
CA GLY A 132 19.01 8.49 19.48
C GLY A 132 20.02 7.37 19.73
N THR A 133 19.81 6.20 19.16
CA THR A 133 20.73 5.06 19.29
C THR A 133 22.02 5.27 18.49
N PHE A 134 21.91 5.67 17.22
CA PHE A 134 23.10 5.83 16.36
C PHE A 134 23.95 7.05 16.77
N VAL A 135 23.32 8.15 17.20
CA VAL A 135 24.04 9.32 17.71
C VAL A 135 24.85 8.98 18.95
N ARG A 136 24.25 8.27 19.91
CA ARG A 136 24.99 7.81 21.11
C ARG A 136 26.17 6.91 20.76
N ARG A 137 26.02 5.99 19.79
CA ARG A 137 27.15 5.18 19.31
C ARG A 137 28.28 6.03 18.75
N LEU A 138 27.93 7.03 17.91
CA LEU A 138 28.92 7.96 17.34
C LEU A 138 29.64 8.80 18.41
N GLU A 139 28.88 9.36 19.37
CA GLU A 139 29.43 10.22 20.45
C GLU A 139 30.30 9.42 21.41
N ASN A 140 30.00 8.15 21.64
CA ASN A 140 30.80 7.25 22.47
C ASN A 140 31.94 6.54 21.71
N GLY A 141 32.18 6.91 20.43
CA GLY A 141 33.24 6.28 19.61
C GLY A 141 32.99 4.81 19.27
N ARG A 142 31.76 4.30 19.51
CA ARG A 142 31.42 2.90 19.23
C ARG A 142 31.13 2.70 17.73
N PRO A 143 31.41 1.50 17.16
CA PRO A 143 31.07 1.19 15.77
C PRO A 143 29.55 1.28 15.54
N LEU A 144 29.15 1.76 14.37
CA LEU A 144 27.72 1.89 14.03
C LEU A 144 27.02 0.56 13.91
N GLY A 145 27.71 -0.48 13.40
CA GLY A 145 27.16 -1.84 13.27
C GLY A 145 25.90 -1.92 12.42
N VAL A 146 25.83 -1.18 11.30
CA VAL A 146 24.64 -1.10 10.44
C VAL A 146 24.13 -2.46 9.98
N PRO A 147 24.95 -3.40 9.48
CA PRO A 147 24.47 -4.74 9.09
C PRO A 147 23.85 -5.51 10.27
N ARG A 148 24.45 -5.39 11.46
CA ARG A 148 23.91 -6.02 12.67
C ARG A 148 22.58 -5.40 13.09
N TYR A 149 22.45 -4.07 12.95
CA TYR A 149 21.17 -3.38 13.18
C TYR A 149 20.09 -3.89 12.24
N TRP A 150 20.38 -4.02 10.93
CA TRP A 150 19.42 -4.56 9.96
C TRP A 150 18.98 -5.98 10.31
N LEU A 151 19.94 -6.86 10.58
CA LEU A 151 19.65 -8.25 10.99
C LEU A 151 18.77 -8.30 12.25
N HIS A 152 19.08 -7.47 13.24
CA HIS A 152 18.31 -7.44 14.50
C HIS A 152 16.88 -6.90 14.26
N THR A 153 16.75 -5.87 13.46
CA THR A 153 15.45 -5.26 13.14
C THR A 153 14.57 -6.21 12.34
N PHE A 154 15.06 -6.74 11.20
CA PHE A 154 14.25 -7.60 10.33
C PHE A 154 14.02 -9.01 10.90
N LYS A 155 14.96 -9.56 11.67
CA LYS A 155 14.74 -10.79 12.46
C LYS A 155 13.51 -10.66 13.38
N ARG A 156 13.29 -9.47 13.93
CA ARG A 156 12.18 -9.20 14.82
C ARG A 156 10.86 -8.94 14.09
N LEU A 157 10.92 -8.20 12.97
CA LEU A 157 9.71 -7.73 12.28
C LEU A 157 9.12 -8.79 11.34
N LEU A 158 9.96 -9.50 10.58
CA LEU A 158 9.49 -10.39 9.51
C LEU A 158 8.74 -11.64 10.00
N PRO A 159 9.16 -12.39 11.04
CA PRO A 159 8.42 -13.60 11.42
C PRO A 159 6.97 -13.35 11.87
N PRO A 160 6.64 -12.34 12.70
CA PRO A 160 5.24 -12.03 13.02
C PRO A 160 4.45 -11.56 11.79
N SER A 161 5.06 -10.76 10.90
CA SER A 161 4.44 -10.35 9.62
C SER A 161 4.12 -11.56 8.76
N ALA A 162 5.09 -12.46 8.58
CA ALA A 162 4.89 -13.67 7.76
C ALA A 162 3.77 -14.57 8.30
N VAL A 163 3.71 -14.78 9.61
CA VAL A 163 2.61 -15.54 10.23
C VAL A 163 1.27 -14.85 10.00
N THR A 164 1.20 -13.54 10.14
CA THR A 164 -0.05 -12.79 9.87
C THR A 164 -0.44 -12.89 8.40
N ILE A 165 0.49 -12.70 7.47
CA ILE A 165 0.22 -12.81 6.03
C ILE A 165 -0.27 -14.23 5.67
N LEU A 166 0.34 -15.28 6.21
CA LEU A 166 -0.12 -16.64 6.00
C LEU A 166 -1.53 -16.89 6.56
N LEU A 167 -1.86 -16.31 7.72
CA LEU A 167 -3.23 -16.36 8.26
C LEU A 167 -4.21 -15.60 7.36
N VAL A 168 -3.80 -14.47 6.80
CA VAL A 168 -4.61 -13.71 5.85
C VAL A 168 -4.84 -14.53 4.57
N LEU A 169 -3.80 -15.13 3.97
CA LEU A 169 -3.96 -16.00 2.80
C LEU A 169 -4.95 -17.15 3.06
N ALA A 170 -4.84 -17.80 4.22
CA ALA A 170 -5.77 -18.85 4.62
C ALA A 170 -7.20 -18.34 4.81
N ALA A 171 -7.37 -17.16 5.40
CA ALA A 171 -8.68 -16.53 5.57
C ALA A 171 -9.27 -16.04 4.23
N THR A 172 -8.42 -15.52 3.33
CA THR A 172 -8.82 -15.14 1.96
C THR A 172 -9.40 -16.31 1.21
N ALA A 173 -8.74 -17.47 1.23
CA ALA A 173 -9.23 -18.66 0.56
C ALA A 173 -10.56 -19.21 1.12
N THR A 174 -10.98 -18.77 2.30
CA THR A 174 -12.20 -19.29 2.97
C THR A 174 -13.34 -18.27 3.08
N PHE A 175 -13.04 -16.99 3.05
CA PHE A 175 -14.02 -15.92 3.37
C PHE A 175 -14.12 -14.83 2.31
N LEU A 176 -13.16 -14.74 1.39
CA LEU A 176 -13.16 -13.69 0.37
C LEU A 176 -13.37 -14.29 -1.03
N PRO A 177 -14.02 -13.53 -1.93
CA PRO A 177 -14.32 -13.98 -3.28
C PRO A 177 -13.07 -14.22 -4.11
N ALA A 178 -13.17 -15.05 -5.14
CA ALA A 178 -12.05 -15.43 -5.99
C ALA A 178 -11.48 -14.25 -6.78
N SER A 179 -12.28 -13.23 -7.07
CA SER A 179 -11.87 -11.97 -7.71
C SER A 179 -10.75 -11.24 -6.96
N MET A 180 -10.70 -11.36 -5.63
CA MET A 180 -9.65 -10.73 -4.80
C MET A 180 -8.38 -11.57 -4.66
N TRP A 181 -8.39 -12.85 -5.00
CA TRP A 181 -7.29 -13.78 -4.65
C TRP A 181 -5.97 -13.41 -5.31
N GLN A 182 -5.98 -13.08 -6.60
CA GLN A 182 -4.75 -12.75 -7.33
C GLN A 182 -4.06 -11.50 -6.76
N THR A 183 -4.82 -10.44 -6.54
CA THR A 183 -4.32 -9.20 -5.96
C THR A 183 -3.76 -9.46 -4.56
N ILE A 184 -4.48 -10.20 -3.69
CA ILE A 184 -4.02 -10.51 -2.34
C ILE A 184 -2.75 -11.39 -2.35
N MET A 185 -2.59 -12.32 -3.29
CA MET A 185 -1.36 -13.10 -3.45
C MET A 185 -0.16 -12.22 -3.82
N GLN A 186 -0.35 -11.26 -4.74
CA GLN A 186 0.69 -10.29 -5.11
C GLN A 186 1.04 -9.40 -3.93
N GLU A 187 0.05 -8.88 -3.23
CA GLU A 187 0.20 -8.06 -2.03
C GLU A 187 0.88 -8.81 -0.88
N ALA A 188 0.63 -10.11 -0.73
CA ALA A 188 1.28 -10.95 0.28
C ALA A 188 2.81 -11.00 0.05
N VAL A 189 3.24 -11.20 -1.19
CA VAL A 189 4.66 -11.22 -1.55
C VAL A 189 5.28 -9.82 -1.39
N ALA A 190 4.60 -8.78 -1.88
CA ALA A 190 5.05 -7.39 -1.75
C ALA A 190 5.15 -6.96 -0.28
N SER A 191 4.17 -7.33 0.56
CA SER A 191 4.17 -7.07 2.01
C SER A 191 5.34 -7.76 2.72
N ALA A 192 5.61 -9.03 2.40
CA ALA A 192 6.74 -9.78 2.96
C ALA A 192 8.09 -9.19 2.51
N ALA A 193 8.17 -8.60 1.32
CA ALA A 193 9.34 -7.91 0.79
C ALA A 193 9.49 -6.46 1.27
N TYR A 194 8.53 -5.89 2.01
CA TYR A 194 8.45 -4.46 2.35
C TYR A 194 8.34 -3.54 1.11
N LEU A 195 7.61 -3.99 0.09
CA LEU A 195 7.35 -3.26 -1.17
C LEU A 195 5.86 -3.00 -1.42
N GLN A 196 4.99 -3.28 -0.44
CA GLN A 196 3.53 -3.12 -0.58
C GLN A 196 3.11 -1.72 -1.02
N ASN A 197 3.73 -0.68 -0.47
CA ASN A 197 3.44 0.70 -0.84
C ASN A 197 3.78 1.01 -2.31
N LEU A 198 4.82 0.39 -2.86
CA LEU A 198 5.17 0.55 -4.28
C LEU A 198 4.18 -0.21 -5.18
N LEU A 199 3.73 -1.39 -4.76
CA LEU A 199 2.70 -2.13 -5.48
C LEU A 199 1.38 -1.34 -5.53
N LEU A 200 0.95 -0.75 -4.41
CA LEU A 200 -0.28 0.07 -4.36
C LEU A 200 -0.19 1.32 -5.25
N VAL A 201 0.99 1.94 -5.36
CA VAL A 201 1.24 3.03 -6.31
C VAL A 201 1.08 2.54 -7.76
N VAL A 202 1.61 1.36 -8.09
CA VAL A 202 1.51 0.78 -9.44
C VAL A 202 0.06 0.42 -9.78
N LEU A 203 -0.68 -0.11 -8.80
CA LEU A 203 -2.09 -0.45 -8.96
C LEU A 203 -3.02 0.78 -8.86
N GLN A 204 -2.50 1.98 -8.63
CA GLN A 204 -3.24 3.24 -8.48
C GLN A 204 -4.38 3.15 -7.45
N VAL A 205 -4.16 2.39 -6.37
CA VAL A 205 -5.16 2.20 -5.32
C VAL A 205 -5.39 3.50 -4.56
N ASP A 206 -6.63 4.00 -4.56
CA ASP A 206 -7.03 5.10 -3.68
C ASP A 206 -7.26 4.60 -2.25
N TYR A 207 -6.47 5.11 -1.31
CA TYR A 207 -6.63 4.77 0.11
C TYR A 207 -7.88 5.42 0.74
N HIS A 208 -8.37 6.49 0.17
CA HIS A 208 -9.50 7.26 0.68
C HIS A 208 -10.80 6.98 -0.08
N ALA A 209 -10.71 6.36 -1.27
CA ALA A 209 -11.86 5.92 -2.01
C ALA A 209 -12.48 4.72 -1.30
N ARG A 210 -13.58 5.00 -0.62
CA ARG A 210 -14.62 4.02 -0.30
C ARG A 210 -14.39 2.99 0.78
N ASP A 211 -15.32 2.14 0.85
CA ASP A 211 -15.64 1.15 1.86
C ASP A 211 -14.47 0.27 2.26
N ALA A 212 -14.21 0.17 3.58
CA ALA A 212 -13.21 -0.72 4.11
C ALA A 212 -13.49 -2.20 3.74
N GLY A 213 -14.71 -2.53 3.29
CA GLY A 213 -15.09 -3.85 2.78
C GLY A 213 -14.50 -4.17 1.40
N ALA A 214 -14.31 -3.15 0.54
CA ALA A 214 -13.68 -3.29 -0.76
C ALA A 214 -12.13 -3.23 -0.70
N ALA A 215 -11.56 -2.83 0.43
CA ALA A 215 -10.12 -2.72 0.58
C ALA A 215 -9.45 -4.08 0.80
N SER A 216 -8.23 -4.24 0.28
CA SER A 216 -7.44 -5.45 0.54
C SER A 216 -7.11 -5.62 2.02
N PRO A 217 -7.19 -6.86 2.57
CA PRO A 217 -6.79 -7.14 3.95
C PRO A 217 -5.29 -6.91 4.21
N LEU A 218 -4.46 -6.77 3.19
CA LEU A 218 -3.03 -6.49 3.31
C LEU A 218 -2.66 -5.02 3.01
N GLN A 219 -3.61 -4.20 2.60
CA GLN A 219 -3.35 -2.80 2.22
C GLN A 219 -2.55 -2.04 3.28
N HIS A 220 -2.89 -2.18 4.57
CA HIS A 220 -2.22 -1.47 5.67
C HIS A 220 -0.71 -1.76 5.81
N PHE A 221 -0.18 -2.82 5.18
CA PHE A 221 1.28 -3.10 5.14
C PHE A 221 2.08 -2.02 4.40
N TRP A 222 1.43 -1.12 3.66
CA TRP A 222 2.09 0.01 3.01
C TRP A 222 2.97 0.81 3.97
N SER A 223 2.47 1.12 5.16
CA SER A 223 3.21 1.93 6.14
C SER A 223 4.40 1.19 6.76
N LEU A 224 4.26 -0.15 6.93
CA LEU A 224 5.37 -1.00 7.35
C LEU A 224 6.45 -1.07 6.27
N SER A 225 6.05 -1.05 4.99
CA SER A 225 6.97 -1.00 3.85
C SER A 225 7.77 0.30 3.84
N VAL A 226 7.11 1.45 3.94
CA VAL A 226 7.76 2.77 4.10
C VAL A 226 8.69 2.78 5.29
N GLN A 227 8.25 2.27 6.45
CA GLN A 227 9.06 2.18 7.66
C GLN A 227 10.28 1.26 7.47
N GLY A 228 10.09 0.10 6.83
CA GLY A 228 11.15 -0.87 6.55
C GLY A 228 12.22 -0.29 5.62
N GLN A 229 11.81 0.39 4.56
CA GLN A 229 12.70 1.10 3.64
C GLN A 229 13.49 2.20 4.38
N ALA A 230 12.83 2.96 5.25
CA ALA A 230 13.51 3.94 6.09
C ALA A 230 14.52 3.28 7.05
N PHE A 231 14.21 2.12 7.64
CA PHE A 231 15.18 1.37 8.47
C PHE A 231 16.39 0.87 7.69
N VAL A 232 16.29 0.69 6.38
CA VAL A 232 17.43 0.36 5.52
C VAL A 232 18.25 1.62 5.21
N VAL A 233 17.62 2.68 4.78
CA VAL A 233 18.29 3.89 4.26
C VAL A 233 18.81 4.78 5.39
N TRP A 234 18.02 5.01 6.44
CA TRP A 234 18.34 5.98 7.50
C TRP A 234 19.66 5.75 8.22
N PRO A 235 20.03 4.50 8.59
CA PRO A 235 21.34 4.22 9.21
C PRO A 235 22.53 4.62 8.35
N LEU A 236 22.39 4.64 7.02
CA LEU A 236 23.47 5.02 6.11
C LEU A 236 23.84 6.51 6.24
N LEU A 237 22.89 7.38 6.61
CA LEU A 237 23.15 8.80 6.85
C LEU A 237 24.19 9.02 7.96
N PHE A 238 24.21 8.14 8.97
CA PHE A 238 25.18 8.21 10.06
C PHE A 238 26.58 7.83 9.62
N LEU A 239 26.72 7.02 8.55
CA LEU A 239 28.03 6.69 7.97
C LEU A 239 28.71 7.93 7.36
N LEU A 240 27.92 8.88 6.82
CA LEU A 240 28.43 10.12 6.23
C LEU A 240 29.24 10.95 7.26
N VAL A 241 28.84 10.91 8.52
CA VAL A 241 29.50 11.65 9.61
C VAL A 241 30.41 10.77 10.48
N ALA A 242 30.47 9.47 10.24
CA ALA A 242 31.26 8.53 11.06
C ALA A 242 32.77 8.85 11.07
N ARG A 243 33.32 9.32 9.93
CA ARG A 243 34.74 9.77 9.85
C ARG A 243 35.01 10.97 10.73
N ARG A 244 34.05 11.89 10.84
CA ARG A 244 34.15 13.08 11.73
C ARG A 244 34.13 12.64 13.20
N ALA A 245 33.26 11.69 13.56
CA ALA A 245 33.18 11.15 14.91
C ALA A 245 34.53 10.50 15.32
N ARG A 246 35.13 9.69 14.44
CA ARG A 246 36.46 9.09 14.67
C ARG A 246 37.58 10.12 14.83
N ALA A 247 37.44 11.28 14.22
CA ALA A 247 38.36 12.42 14.38
C ALA A 247 38.05 13.30 15.61
N GLY A 248 37.16 12.88 16.53
CA GLY A 248 36.75 13.62 17.72
C GLY A 248 35.94 14.89 17.43
N LYS A 249 35.48 15.10 16.20
CA LYS A 249 34.73 16.33 15.81
C LYS A 249 33.23 16.16 16.09
N PRO A 250 32.52 17.26 16.44
CA PRO A 250 31.08 17.22 16.73
C PRO A 250 30.27 16.76 15.53
N VAL A 251 29.35 15.80 15.74
CA VAL A 251 28.55 15.15 14.68
C VAL A 251 27.13 15.71 14.58
N ARG A 252 26.58 16.31 15.65
CA ARG A 252 25.17 16.75 15.68
C ARG A 252 24.85 17.82 14.64
N ARG A 253 25.68 18.88 14.52
CA ARG A 253 25.43 19.97 13.57
C ARG A 253 25.33 19.47 12.11
N PRO A 254 26.29 18.68 11.56
CA PRO A 254 26.18 18.19 10.21
C PRO A 254 25.00 17.20 10.04
N LEU A 255 24.68 16.38 11.05
CA LEU A 255 23.48 15.52 11.01
C LEU A 255 22.20 16.34 10.96
N ILE A 256 22.07 17.41 11.78
CA ILE A 256 20.91 18.31 11.74
C ILE A 256 20.78 18.91 10.34
N ALA A 257 21.88 19.40 9.75
CA ALA A 257 21.83 19.99 8.41
C ALA A 257 21.39 18.99 7.32
N ILE A 258 21.96 17.78 7.32
CA ILE A 258 21.62 16.74 6.35
C ILE A 258 20.15 16.32 6.52
N ILE A 259 19.71 16.02 7.74
CA ILE A 259 18.37 15.56 8.02
C ILE A 259 17.33 16.66 7.76
N ALA A 260 17.64 17.93 8.10
CA ALA A 260 16.78 19.07 7.80
C ALA A 260 16.63 19.29 6.30
N LEU A 261 17.71 19.14 5.51
CA LEU A 261 17.66 19.24 4.06
C LEU A 261 16.79 18.15 3.45
N ILE A 262 16.97 16.88 3.86
CA ILE A 262 16.15 15.76 3.42
C ILE A 262 14.68 16.00 3.83
N GLY A 263 14.44 16.43 5.07
CA GLY A 263 13.10 16.71 5.56
C GLY A 263 12.41 17.84 4.79
N ALA A 264 13.14 18.91 4.48
CA ALA A 264 12.59 20.02 3.69
C ALA A 264 12.27 19.60 2.25
N ALA A 265 13.17 18.86 1.58
CA ALA A 265 12.95 18.35 0.24
C ALA A 265 11.75 17.40 0.20
N SER A 266 11.67 16.46 1.15
CA SER A 266 10.56 15.50 1.26
C SER A 266 9.23 16.19 1.59
N LEU A 267 9.21 17.18 2.48
CA LEU A 267 7.99 17.94 2.79
C LEU A 267 7.51 18.75 1.57
N THR A 268 8.42 19.39 0.85
CA THR A 268 8.08 20.09 -0.40
C THR A 268 7.49 19.13 -1.42
N TRP A 269 8.11 17.96 -1.61
CA TRP A 269 7.58 16.92 -2.48
C TRP A 269 6.22 16.42 -2.00
N SER A 270 6.07 16.16 -0.70
CA SER A 270 4.79 15.75 -0.08
C SER A 270 3.66 16.74 -0.36
N ILE A 271 3.93 18.06 -0.25
CA ILE A 271 2.94 19.10 -0.52
C ILE A 271 2.56 19.10 -2.01
N ILE A 272 3.54 19.08 -2.91
CA ILE A 272 3.31 19.10 -4.36
C ILE A 272 2.56 17.86 -4.81
N SER A 273 3.03 16.67 -4.43
CA SER A 273 2.44 15.40 -4.84
C SER A 273 1.03 15.20 -4.26
N THR A 274 0.77 15.64 -3.02
CA THR A 274 -0.59 15.60 -2.45
C THR A 274 -1.57 16.48 -3.19
N GLN A 275 -1.11 17.61 -3.77
CA GLN A 275 -1.98 18.49 -4.54
C GLN A 275 -2.24 18.01 -5.96
N SER A 276 -1.32 17.25 -6.55
CA SER A 276 -1.42 16.77 -7.93
C SER A 276 -1.97 15.35 -8.05
N GLN A 277 -1.58 14.45 -7.15
CA GLN A 277 -1.93 13.02 -7.16
C GLN A 277 -1.92 12.48 -5.73
N GLN A 278 -2.93 12.82 -4.94
CA GLN A 278 -3.01 12.49 -3.53
C GLN A 278 -2.94 10.99 -3.25
N GLU A 279 -3.60 10.20 -4.06
CA GLU A 279 -3.65 8.73 -3.96
C GLU A 279 -2.24 8.13 -3.98
N ILE A 280 -1.43 8.53 -4.96
CA ILE A 280 -0.04 8.12 -5.09
C ILE A 280 0.81 8.68 -3.95
N ALA A 281 0.64 9.97 -3.61
CA ALA A 281 1.40 10.64 -2.56
C ALA A 281 1.22 9.98 -1.19
N TYR A 282 0.06 9.38 -0.94
CA TYR A 282 -0.24 8.70 0.31
C TYR A 282 0.69 7.51 0.58
N PHE A 283 1.03 6.75 -0.47
CA PHE A 283 1.89 5.57 -0.41
C PHE A 283 3.36 5.87 -0.72
N ASP A 284 3.68 7.06 -1.26
CA ASP A 284 5.04 7.40 -1.69
C ASP A 284 6.00 7.55 -0.50
N THR A 285 7.05 6.73 -0.51
CA THR A 285 8.11 6.78 0.50
C THR A 285 8.80 8.14 0.55
N ALA A 286 9.04 8.79 -0.60
CA ALA A 286 9.69 10.09 -0.64
C ALA A 286 8.81 11.18 0.00
N ALA A 287 7.51 11.13 -0.21
CA ALA A 287 6.54 12.04 0.40
C ALA A 287 6.41 11.86 1.94
N ARG A 288 6.84 10.72 2.50
CA ARG A 288 6.76 10.40 3.93
C ARG A 288 8.07 10.58 4.71
N MET A 289 9.23 10.72 4.04
CA MET A 289 10.53 10.79 4.73
C MET A 289 10.70 12.01 5.63
N TRP A 290 9.97 13.11 5.44
CA TRP A 290 10.01 14.27 6.32
C TRP A 290 9.49 13.97 7.74
N GLU A 291 8.58 13.01 7.91
CA GLU A 291 8.08 12.55 9.21
C GLU A 291 9.19 11.84 10.00
N PHE A 292 9.99 11.01 9.32
CA PHE A 292 11.23 10.45 9.84
C PHE A 292 12.26 11.53 10.20
N ALA A 293 12.42 12.52 9.32
CA ALA A 293 13.33 13.66 9.57
C ALA A 293 12.89 14.43 10.81
N ALA A 294 11.61 14.72 10.99
CA ALA A 294 11.06 15.40 12.16
C ALA A 294 11.37 14.66 13.47
N GLY A 295 11.14 13.33 13.51
CA GLY A 295 11.49 12.49 14.66
C GLY A 295 12.98 12.50 14.97
N SER A 296 13.82 12.43 13.93
CA SER A 296 15.27 12.48 14.04
C SER A 296 15.77 13.85 14.54
N LEU A 297 15.23 14.94 14.01
CA LEU A 297 15.55 16.31 14.45
C LEU A 297 15.19 16.52 15.93
N LEU A 298 14.03 16.00 16.35
CA LEU A 298 13.68 16.05 17.77
C LEU A 298 14.66 15.27 18.63
N ALA A 299 15.08 14.07 18.21
CA ALA A 299 16.08 13.29 18.95
C ALA A 299 17.42 14.02 19.09
N LEU A 300 17.84 14.75 18.05
CA LEU A 300 19.05 15.58 18.06
C LEU A 300 18.91 16.82 18.93
N ALA A 301 17.73 17.45 18.94
CA ALA A 301 17.44 18.66 19.71
C ALA A 301 17.15 18.40 21.18
N LEU A 302 16.65 17.21 21.53
CA LEU A 302 16.14 16.89 22.87
C LEU A 302 17.12 17.19 24.01
N PRO A 303 18.44 16.90 23.95
CA PRO A 303 19.35 17.25 25.04
C PRO A 303 19.49 18.76 25.28
N VAL A 304 19.31 19.58 24.24
CA VAL A 304 19.28 21.03 24.37
C VAL A 304 17.96 21.49 25.01
N LEU A 305 16.83 20.94 24.52
CA LEU A 305 15.50 21.20 25.06
C LEU A 305 15.42 20.79 26.53
N ASP A 306 15.96 19.63 26.92
CA ASP A 306 15.97 19.14 28.29
C ASP A 306 16.75 20.11 29.22
N ARG A 307 17.90 20.64 28.76
CA ARG A 307 18.66 21.65 29.52
C ARG A 307 17.87 22.93 29.68
N LEU A 308 17.29 23.46 28.60
CA LEU A 308 16.53 24.70 28.59
C LEU A 308 15.26 24.62 29.47
N THR A 309 14.58 23.52 29.40
CA THR A 309 13.30 23.29 30.12
C THR A 309 13.49 22.72 31.54
N GLY A 310 14.73 22.43 31.96
CA GLY A 310 15.01 21.83 33.27
C GLY A 310 14.38 20.44 33.42
N ALA A 311 14.41 19.64 32.37
CA ALA A 311 13.95 18.25 32.42
C ALA A 311 14.81 17.44 33.39
N ARG A 312 14.19 16.53 34.15
CA ARG A 312 14.84 15.60 35.06
C ARG A 312 14.28 14.20 34.82
N ARG A 313 15.05 13.20 35.18
CA ARG A 313 14.62 11.79 35.11
C ARG A 313 14.15 11.32 36.48
N PRO A 314 13.22 10.36 36.56
CA PRO A 314 12.76 9.79 37.82
C PRO A 314 13.91 9.28 38.71
N GLU A 315 14.95 8.73 38.08
CA GLU A 315 16.10 8.12 38.74
C GLU A 315 17.04 9.15 39.37
N GLU A 316 16.98 10.42 38.99
CA GLU A 316 17.79 11.49 39.58
C GLU A 316 17.31 11.95 40.96
N GLY A 317 16.15 11.43 41.43
CA GLY A 317 15.55 11.76 42.73
C GLY A 317 15.10 13.21 42.89
N GLN A 318 15.33 14.04 41.89
CA GLN A 318 15.00 15.46 41.88
C GLN A 318 13.74 15.72 41.04
N ALA A 319 12.89 16.61 41.52
CA ALA A 319 11.71 17.04 40.78
C ALA A 319 12.10 17.87 39.54
N PRO A 320 11.46 17.63 38.39
CA PRO A 320 11.71 18.44 37.19
C PRO A 320 11.21 19.87 37.39
N ARG A 321 11.84 20.81 36.66
CA ARG A 321 11.38 22.20 36.63
C ARG A 321 10.04 22.30 35.90
N HIS A 322 9.18 23.23 36.29
CA HIS A 322 7.89 23.48 35.63
C HIS A 322 6.94 22.26 35.54
N ARG A 323 6.82 21.46 36.61
CA ARG A 323 6.05 20.21 36.69
C ARG A 323 4.63 20.31 36.11
N THR A 324 3.89 21.39 36.48
CA THR A 324 2.50 21.57 36.01
C THR A 324 2.47 21.87 34.51
N LEU A 325 3.35 22.74 34.00
CA LEU A 325 3.43 23.05 32.56
C LEU A 325 3.75 21.79 31.75
N ARG A 326 4.69 20.96 32.22
CA ARG A 326 5.02 19.68 31.57
C ARG A 326 3.81 18.75 31.51
N ALA A 327 3.08 18.59 32.62
CA ALA A 327 1.88 17.78 32.64
C ALA A 327 0.80 18.31 31.68
N LEU A 328 0.59 19.64 31.64
CA LEU A 328 -0.35 20.28 30.72
C LEU A 328 0.07 20.14 29.26
N THR A 329 1.37 20.34 28.95
CA THR A 329 1.90 20.13 27.60
C THR A 329 1.70 18.69 27.13
N GLY A 330 1.94 17.71 28.01
CA GLY A 330 1.68 16.30 27.71
C GLY A 330 0.22 16.02 27.41
N TRP A 331 -0.71 16.54 28.21
CA TRP A 331 -2.16 16.39 27.98
C TRP A 331 -2.62 17.14 26.73
N ALA A 332 -2.10 18.33 26.47
CA ALA A 332 -2.37 19.06 25.22
C ALA A 332 -1.94 18.25 23.99
N GLY A 333 -0.76 17.59 24.06
CA GLY A 333 -0.31 16.70 23.00
C GLY A 333 -1.24 15.50 22.77
N VAL A 334 -1.66 14.81 23.86
CA VAL A 334 -2.61 13.69 23.74
C VAL A 334 -3.97 14.17 23.22
N ALA A 335 -4.49 15.28 23.75
CA ALA A 335 -5.76 15.85 23.28
C ALA A 335 -5.69 16.24 21.80
N ALA A 336 -4.57 16.82 21.36
CA ALA A 336 -4.35 17.16 19.95
C ALA A 336 -4.29 15.91 19.04
N LEU A 337 -3.69 14.80 19.52
CA LEU A 337 -3.73 13.51 18.80
C LEU A 337 -5.14 12.97 18.65
N LEU A 338 -5.93 13.00 19.74
CA LEU A 338 -7.33 12.55 19.74
C LEU A 338 -8.19 13.43 18.82
N ALA A 339 -7.93 14.72 18.76
CA ALA A 339 -8.69 15.65 17.95
C ALA A 339 -8.34 15.60 16.45
N CYS A 340 -7.17 15.09 16.08
CA CYS A 340 -6.64 15.13 14.72
C CYS A 340 -7.65 14.58 13.69
N GLY A 341 -8.05 13.32 13.81
CA GLY A 341 -8.93 12.70 12.82
C GLY A 341 -10.43 13.06 12.97
N VAL A 342 -10.81 13.80 14.05
CA VAL A 342 -12.18 14.31 14.23
C VAL A 342 -12.34 15.70 13.60
N LEU A 343 -11.33 16.58 13.80
CA LEU A 343 -11.40 17.98 13.44
C LEU A 343 -10.86 18.27 12.03
N LEU A 344 -9.97 17.42 11.53
CA LEU A 344 -9.34 17.61 10.23
C LEU A 344 -9.99 16.71 9.19
N ASP A 345 -10.36 17.26 8.06
CA ASP A 345 -10.63 16.47 6.88
C ASP A 345 -9.29 16.03 6.30
N VAL A 346 -8.97 14.76 6.53
CA VAL A 346 -7.70 14.17 6.10
C VAL A 346 -7.79 13.54 4.72
N SER A 347 -9.01 13.39 4.16
CA SER A 347 -9.25 12.69 2.90
C SER A 347 -8.60 13.37 1.69
N SER A 348 -8.55 14.70 1.67
CA SER A 348 -8.01 15.49 0.54
C SER A 348 -6.65 16.13 0.78
N MET A 349 -6.12 16.14 2.03
CA MET A 349 -4.95 16.94 2.41
C MET A 349 -3.79 16.13 2.98
N PHE A 350 -3.95 14.83 3.21
CA PHE A 350 -2.92 13.92 3.70
C PHE A 350 -2.18 13.25 2.54
N PRO A 351 -0.85 13.08 2.62
CA PRO A 351 0.09 13.30 3.73
C PRO A 351 0.67 14.71 3.86
N GLY A 352 0.33 15.65 3.02
CA GLY A 352 0.88 17.00 2.92
C GLY A 352 1.23 17.69 4.25
N TRP A 353 1.20 19.03 4.27
CA TRP A 353 1.58 19.81 5.46
C TRP A 353 0.69 19.55 6.70
N ILE A 354 -0.52 19.04 6.52
CA ILE A 354 -1.48 18.78 7.61
C ILE A 354 -0.95 17.73 8.62
N ALA A 355 -0.08 16.81 8.16
CA ALA A 355 0.56 15.81 9.03
C ALA A 355 1.53 16.42 10.05
N ILE A 356 1.87 17.72 9.96
CA ILE A 356 2.57 18.45 11.03
C ILE A 356 1.79 18.38 12.33
N TRP A 357 0.45 18.35 12.28
CA TRP A 357 -0.39 18.32 13.47
C TRP A 357 -0.12 17.08 14.36
N PRO A 358 -0.28 15.84 13.90
CA PRO A 358 -0.01 14.66 14.73
C PRO A 358 1.47 14.57 15.16
N LEU A 359 2.41 14.99 14.31
CA LEU A 359 3.83 14.98 14.67
C LEU A 359 4.15 16.01 15.77
N ALA A 360 3.60 17.21 15.70
CA ALA A 360 3.77 18.25 16.73
C ALA A 360 3.13 17.80 18.05
N ALA A 361 1.97 17.18 17.99
CA ALA A 361 1.26 16.62 19.14
C ALA A 361 2.09 15.51 19.82
N ALA A 362 2.63 14.55 19.07
CA ALA A 362 3.55 13.54 19.57
C ALA A 362 4.84 14.16 20.12
N GLY A 363 5.40 15.15 19.43
CA GLY A 363 6.57 15.91 19.86
C GLY A 363 6.35 16.60 21.20
N ALA A 364 5.16 17.19 21.44
CA ALA A 364 4.77 17.79 22.70
C ALA A 364 4.80 16.78 23.85
N VAL A 365 4.29 15.56 23.62
CA VAL A 365 4.34 14.46 24.63
C VAL A 365 5.79 14.06 24.92
N VAL A 366 6.62 13.91 23.85
CA VAL A 366 8.05 13.55 23.99
C VAL A 366 8.82 14.61 24.80
N VAL A 367 8.59 15.90 24.53
CA VAL A 367 9.26 17.03 25.20
C VAL A 367 8.73 17.22 26.64
N ALA A 368 7.43 16.99 26.84
CA ALA A 368 6.85 17.00 28.19
C ALA A 368 7.59 15.99 29.10
N GLY A 369 7.85 14.78 28.64
CA GLY A 369 8.60 13.76 29.36
C GLY A 369 8.11 13.55 30.78
N TYR A 370 9.02 13.33 31.74
CA TYR A 370 8.69 13.14 33.14
C TYR A 370 8.20 14.45 33.78
N SER A 371 6.96 14.47 34.25
CA SER A 371 6.35 15.64 34.89
C SER A 371 6.47 15.63 36.43
N GLY A 372 6.67 14.45 37.03
CA GLY A 372 6.65 14.26 38.50
C GLY A 372 5.29 14.53 39.14
N ARG A 373 4.20 14.56 38.38
CA ARG A 373 2.81 14.68 38.84
C ARG A 373 2.08 13.34 38.69
N ARG A 374 1.27 12.95 39.68
CA ARG A 374 0.46 11.71 39.61
C ARG A 374 -0.59 11.75 38.50
N TRP A 375 -1.06 12.94 38.14
CA TRP A 375 -2.00 13.17 37.04
C TRP A 375 -1.31 13.55 35.74
N GLY A 376 0.02 13.54 35.66
CA GLY A 376 0.75 13.79 34.43
C GLY A 376 0.54 12.68 33.39
N VAL A 377 0.58 13.03 32.10
CA VAL A 377 0.45 12.08 31.00
C VAL A 377 1.49 10.96 31.12
N ASP A 378 2.72 11.30 31.52
CA ASP A 378 3.80 10.32 31.75
C ASP A 378 3.41 9.24 32.77
N ALA A 379 2.68 9.61 33.84
CA ALA A 379 2.21 8.64 34.82
C ALA A 379 1.12 7.72 34.24
N VAL A 380 0.19 8.27 33.45
CA VAL A 380 -0.88 7.50 32.79
C VAL A 380 -0.32 6.57 31.72
N LEU A 381 0.56 7.08 30.84
CA LEU A 381 1.19 6.30 29.78
C LEU A 381 2.17 5.24 30.30
N SER A 382 2.61 5.33 31.56
CA SER A 382 3.48 4.34 32.21
C SER A 382 2.70 3.29 33.01
N THR A 383 1.36 3.29 32.97
CA THR A 383 0.52 2.29 33.66
C THR A 383 0.68 0.89 33.01
N ARG A 384 0.35 -0.14 33.81
CA ARG A 384 0.41 -1.53 33.32
C ARG A 384 -0.45 -1.80 32.07
N PRO A 385 -1.71 -1.30 31.99
CA PRO A 385 -2.50 -1.47 30.75
C PRO A 385 -1.86 -0.79 29.53
N ALA A 386 -1.37 0.45 29.68
CA ALA A 386 -0.70 1.16 28.58
C ALA A 386 0.58 0.43 28.13
N ALA A 387 1.36 -0.10 29.10
CA ALA A 387 2.53 -0.90 28.78
C ALA A 387 2.17 -2.21 28.06
N PHE A 388 1.09 -2.89 28.50
CA PHE A 388 0.62 -4.13 27.84
C PHE A 388 0.22 -3.88 26.38
N ILE A 389 -0.60 -2.85 26.11
CA ILE A 389 -0.98 -2.49 24.73
C ILE A 389 0.27 -2.07 23.92
N GLY A 390 1.21 -1.34 24.54
CA GLY A 390 2.49 -1.00 23.92
C GLY A 390 3.33 -2.23 23.54
N ASP A 391 3.31 -3.28 24.37
CA ASP A 391 4.04 -4.54 24.13
C ASP A 391 3.46 -5.33 22.94
N ILE A 392 2.13 -5.38 22.81
CA ILE A 392 1.45 -6.07 21.71
C ILE A 392 1.21 -5.17 20.50
N SER A 393 1.63 -3.90 20.54
CA SER A 393 1.29 -2.88 19.53
C SER A 393 1.65 -3.28 18.10
N TYR A 394 2.80 -3.92 17.91
CA TYR A 394 3.21 -4.36 16.59
C TYR A 394 2.29 -5.45 16.04
N ALA A 395 2.02 -6.48 16.81
CA ALA A 395 1.10 -7.55 16.40
C ALA A 395 -0.34 -7.04 16.24
N LEU A 396 -0.79 -6.11 17.08
CA LEU A 396 -2.11 -5.50 16.93
C LEU A 396 -2.23 -4.70 15.64
N TYR A 397 -1.17 -3.97 15.25
CA TYR A 397 -1.12 -3.32 13.95
C TYR A 397 -1.25 -4.33 12.79
N LEU A 398 -0.59 -5.47 12.89
CA LEU A 398 -0.62 -6.49 11.84
C LEU A 398 -2.01 -7.12 11.64
N VAL A 399 -2.77 -7.32 12.74
CA VAL A 399 -3.98 -8.16 12.69
C VAL A 399 -5.30 -7.41 12.67
N HIS A 400 -5.35 -6.14 13.15
CA HIS A 400 -6.63 -5.41 13.30
C HIS A 400 -7.32 -5.14 11.97
N TRP A 401 -6.56 -4.75 10.95
CA TRP A 401 -7.08 -4.42 9.62
C TRP A 401 -7.58 -5.66 8.87
N PRO A 402 -6.83 -6.76 8.74
CA PRO A 402 -7.34 -7.97 8.11
C PRO A 402 -8.63 -8.49 8.75
N ILE A 403 -8.71 -8.48 10.10
CA ILE A 403 -9.92 -8.92 10.80
C ILE A 403 -11.09 -7.99 10.46
N LEU A 404 -10.87 -6.68 10.40
CA LEU A 404 -11.90 -5.72 10.04
C LEU A 404 -12.40 -5.95 8.61
N VAL A 405 -11.49 -6.00 7.63
CA VAL A 405 -11.83 -6.16 6.21
C VAL A 405 -12.61 -7.46 5.98
N ILE A 406 -12.12 -8.58 6.50
CA ILE A 406 -12.81 -9.87 6.37
C ILE A 406 -14.18 -9.84 7.03
N TRP A 407 -14.31 -9.18 8.21
CA TRP A 407 -15.60 -9.04 8.90
C TRP A 407 -16.59 -8.23 8.08
N LEU A 408 -16.18 -7.08 7.55
CA LEU A 408 -17.05 -6.19 6.76
C LEU A 408 -17.50 -6.88 5.47
N HIS A 409 -16.56 -7.53 4.77
CA HIS A 409 -16.89 -8.29 3.58
C HIS A 409 -17.90 -9.42 3.87
N HIS A 410 -17.68 -10.21 4.92
CA HIS A 410 -18.56 -11.32 5.31
C HIS A 410 -19.95 -10.84 5.77
N SER A 411 -20.04 -9.67 6.42
CA SER A 411 -21.30 -9.10 6.92
C SER A 411 -22.03 -8.25 5.89
N GLY A 412 -21.43 -7.95 4.73
CA GLY A 412 -21.98 -7.06 3.72
C GLY A 412 -22.19 -5.61 4.19
N GLN A 413 -21.38 -5.16 5.18
CA GLN A 413 -21.50 -3.82 5.78
C GLN A 413 -20.35 -2.95 5.34
N GLU A 414 -20.62 -1.72 4.96
CA GLU A 414 -19.59 -0.71 4.66
C GLU A 414 -18.79 -0.31 5.89
N ARG A 415 -19.38 -0.35 7.09
CA ARG A 415 -18.77 0.05 8.36
C ARG A 415 -19.23 -0.83 9.50
N ALA A 416 -18.34 -1.10 10.43
CA ALA A 416 -18.69 -1.85 11.62
C ALA A 416 -19.61 -1.05 12.53
N GLY A 417 -20.74 -1.65 12.91
CA GLY A 417 -21.59 -1.15 13.99
C GLY A 417 -20.86 -1.17 15.35
N LEU A 418 -21.49 -0.64 16.40
CA LEU A 418 -20.86 -0.59 17.71
C LEU A 418 -20.51 -1.99 18.25
N LEU A 419 -21.41 -2.95 18.10
CA LEU A 419 -21.21 -4.32 18.60
C LEU A 419 -20.19 -5.08 17.71
N ASP A 420 -20.32 -4.98 16.40
CA ASP A 420 -19.39 -5.60 15.45
C ASP A 420 -17.98 -5.07 15.66
N GLY A 421 -17.84 -3.75 15.81
CA GLY A 421 -16.55 -3.14 16.10
C GLY A 421 -15.93 -3.61 17.42
N LEU A 422 -16.75 -3.86 18.46
CA LEU A 422 -16.25 -4.44 19.72
C LEU A 422 -15.80 -5.89 19.52
N VAL A 423 -16.48 -6.68 18.70
CA VAL A 423 -16.08 -8.06 18.36
C VAL A 423 -14.76 -8.02 17.59
N VAL A 424 -14.65 -7.20 16.54
CA VAL A 424 -13.43 -6.99 15.76
C VAL A 424 -12.26 -6.54 16.64
N LEU A 425 -12.46 -5.54 17.50
CA LEU A 425 -11.41 -5.06 18.41
C LEU A 425 -10.97 -6.14 19.41
N THR A 426 -11.93 -6.87 19.99
CA THR A 426 -11.62 -7.94 20.96
C THR A 426 -10.86 -9.08 20.28
N GLY A 427 -11.32 -9.53 19.10
CA GLY A 427 -10.63 -10.52 18.27
C GLY A 427 -9.22 -10.09 17.92
N SER A 428 -9.06 -8.82 17.52
CA SER A 428 -7.75 -8.22 17.20
C SER A 428 -6.81 -8.21 18.41
N LEU A 429 -7.30 -7.86 19.59
CA LEU A 429 -6.49 -7.88 20.84
C LEU A 429 -6.07 -9.29 21.21
N LEU A 430 -6.98 -10.26 21.11
CA LEU A 430 -6.69 -11.67 21.41
C LEU A 430 -5.66 -12.25 20.43
N LEU A 431 -5.85 -12.05 19.11
CA LEU A 431 -4.92 -12.53 18.10
C LEU A 431 -3.57 -11.82 18.20
N ALA A 432 -3.54 -10.52 18.45
CA ALA A 432 -2.31 -9.77 18.70
C ALA A 432 -1.53 -10.29 19.91
N TRP A 433 -2.24 -10.58 21.00
CA TRP A 433 -1.63 -11.20 22.17
C TRP A 433 -1.05 -12.58 21.85
N LEU A 434 -1.80 -13.40 21.09
CA LEU A 434 -1.34 -14.74 20.67
C LEU A 434 -0.10 -14.66 19.77
N VAL A 435 -0.11 -13.83 18.73
CA VAL A 435 1.02 -13.62 17.83
C VAL A 435 2.24 -13.09 18.58
N THR A 436 2.03 -12.14 19.50
CA THR A 436 3.11 -11.63 20.35
C THR A 436 3.68 -12.75 21.24
N ARG A 437 2.83 -13.55 21.88
CA ARG A 437 3.22 -14.61 22.80
C ARG A 437 3.90 -15.79 22.10
N ALA A 438 3.37 -16.20 20.95
CA ALA A 438 3.82 -17.40 20.23
C ALA A 438 4.97 -17.14 19.26
N VAL A 439 5.07 -15.93 18.70
CA VAL A 439 6.04 -15.61 17.62
C VAL A 439 6.97 -14.46 18.01
N ASP A 440 6.46 -13.22 18.23
CA ASP A 440 7.33 -12.05 18.46
C ASP A 440 8.22 -12.22 19.70
N ALA A 441 7.65 -12.55 20.86
CA ALA A 441 8.41 -12.64 22.11
C ALA A 441 9.45 -13.77 22.08
N PRO A 442 9.19 -15.01 21.59
CA PRO A 442 10.19 -16.04 21.45
C PRO A 442 11.33 -15.65 20.48
N VAL A 443 11.01 -15.05 19.33
CA VAL A 443 12.01 -14.62 18.34
C VAL A 443 12.89 -13.49 18.91
N ARG A 444 12.25 -12.50 19.55
CA ARG A 444 12.94 -11.38 20.17
C ARG A 444 13.90 -11.80 21.29
N ARG A 445 13.50 -12.80 22.13
CA ARG A 445 14.30 -13.29 23.26
C ARG A 445 15.26 -14.43 22.90
N SER A 446 15.30 -14.85 21.64
CA SER A 446 16.06 -16.00 21.21
C SER A 446 17.56 -15.71 21.15
N ARG A 447 18.29 -16.09 22.20
CA ARG A 447 19.78 -16.10 22.21
C ARG A 447 20.37 -16.99 21.13
N TRP A 448 19.65 -18.03 20.70
CA TRP A 448 20.09 -18.93 19.64
C TRP A 448 20.16 -18.22 18.28
N LEU A 449 19.16 -17.39 17.97
CA LEU A 449 19.15 -16.57 16.74
C LEU A 449 20.24 -15.48 16.77
N GLU A 450 20.57 -14.96 17.94
CA GLU A 450 21.58 -13.91 18.10
C GLU A 450 23.01 -14.42 18.12
N ALA A 451 23.22 -15.71 18.44
CA ALA A 451 24.54 -16.28 18.57
C ALA A 451 25.35 -16.28 17.25
N LYS A 452 24.70 -16.32 16.09
CA LYS A 452 25.36 -16.29 14.79
C LYS A 452 24.52 -15.50 13.76
N PRO A 453 25.11 -14.57 13.01
CA PRO A 453 24.37 -13.72 12.03
C PRO A 453 23.59 -14.53 10.99
N TRP A 454 24.14 -15.66 10.52
CA TRP A 454 23.47 -16.50 9.53
C TRP A 454 22.14 -17.09 10.01
N ARG A 455 21.98 -17.35 11.33
CA ARG A 455 20.72 -17.85 11.89
C ARG A 455 19.60 -16.81 11.82
N ALA A 456 19.93 -15.54 12.09
CA ALA A 456 19.01 -14.43 11.92
C ALA A 456 18.64 -14.26 10.44
N LEU A 457 19.64 -14.34 9.55
CA LEU A 457 19.41 -14.27 8.10
C LEU A 457 18.53 -15.45 7.61
N THR A 458 18.77 -16.66 8.11
CA THR A 458 17.92 -17.83 7.78
C THR A 458 16.48 -17.64 8.26
N ALA A 459 16.26 -17.08 9.46
CA ALA A 459 14.92 -16.80 9.96
C ALA A 459 14.19 -15.76 9.08
N ILE A 460 14.91 -14.72 8.64
CA ILE A 460 14.40 -13.70 7.70
C ILE A 460 14.06 -14.35 6.35
N ALA A 461 15.00 -15.08 5.76
CA ALA A 461 14.82 -15.74 4.46
C ALA A 461 13.69 -16.79 4.48
N LEU A 462 13.59 -17.57 5.56
CA LEU A 462 12.52 -18.55 5.74
C LEU A 462 11.15 -17.87 5.87
N SER A 463 11.06 -16.76 6.59
CA SER A 463 9.80 -16.01 6.71
C SER A 463 9.31 -15.53 5.34
N PHE A 464 10.19 -14.97 4.52
CA PHE A 464 9.87 -14.57 3.15
C PHE A 464 9.53 -15.79 2.27
N ALA A 465 10.35 -16.84 2.31
CA ALA A 465 10.16 -18.03 1.49
C ALA A 465 8.85 -18.78 1.80
N LEU A 466 8.39 -18.78 3.05
CA LEU A 466 7.10 -19.36 3.43
C LEU A 466 5.93 -18.59 2.81
N VAL A 467 5.96 -17.25 2.83
CA VAL A 467 4.91 -16.43 2.23
C VAL A 467 4.94 -16.56 0.71
N ALA A 468 6.11 -16.37 0.09
CA ALA A 468 6.25 -16.49 -1.37
C ALA A 468 5.92 -17.91 -1.88
N GLY A 469 6.28 -18.93 -1.11
CA GLY A 469 5.95 -20.32 -1.41
C GLY A 469 4.46 -20.62 -1.26
N ALA A 470 3.78 -20.06 -0.27
CA ALA A 470 2.34 -20.21 -0.10
C ALA A 470 1.55 -19.49 -1.21
N ALA A 471 1.88 -18.21 -1.48
CA ALA A 471 1.23 -17.44 -2.54
C ALA A 471 1.53 -18.01 -3.93
N GLY A 472 2.79 -18.31 -4.23
CA GLY A 472 3.19 -18.91 -5.52
C GLY A 472 2.66 -20.33 -5.72
N GLY A 473 2.63 -21.14 -4.67
CA GLY A 473 2.03 -22.49 -4.72
C GLY A 473 0.52 -22.44 -4.95
N TRP A 474 -0.17 -21.49 -4.33
CA TRP A 474 -1.61 -21.27 -4.57
C TRP A 474 -1.84 -20.76 -5.99
N TRP A 475 -1.06 -19.78 -6.45
CA TRP A 475 -1.11 -19.32 -7.84
C TRP A 475 -0.90 -20.46 -8.84
N MET A 476 0.14 -21.30 -8.64
CA MET A 476 0.39 -22.48 -9.49
C MET A 476 -0.74 -23.50 -9.44
N PHE A 477 -1.40 -23.67 -8.30
CA PHE A 477 -2.53 -24.57 -8.16
C PHE A 477 -3.71 -24.10 -9.00
N LEU A 478 -4.04 -22.80 -8.96
CA LEU A 478 -5.12 -22.21 -9.77
C LEU A 478 -4.87 -22.31 -11.27
N HIS A 479 -3.58 -22.26 -11.70
CA HIS A 479 -3.22 -22.29 -13.12
C HIS A 479 -2.86 -23.70 -13.64
N ARG A 480 -3.05 -24.76 -12.84
CA ARG A 480 -2.63 -26.12 -13.21
C ARG A 480 -3.41 -26.73 -14.36
N ASP A 481 -4.69 -26.47 -14.43
CA ASP A 481 -5.64 -27.14 -15.30
C ASP A 481 -6.38 -26.14 -16.20
N GLN A 482 -5.72 -25.03 -16.58
CA GLN A 482 -6.33 -24.16 -17.57
C GLN A 482 -6.45 -24.89 -18.89
N PRO A 483 -7.67 -25.15 -19.39
CA PRO A 483 -7.84 -25.33 -20.81
C PRO A 483 -7.23 -24.08 -21.45
N GLN A 484 -6.35 -24.23 -22.43
CA GLN A 484 -6.04 -23.09 -23.32
C GLN A 484 -7.40 -22.55 -23.77
N PRO A 485 -7.60 -21.20 -23.76
CA PRO A 485 -8.83 -20.65 -24.32
C PRO A 485 -9.02 -21.33 -25.66
N PRO A 486 -10.18 -21.89 -25.94
CA PRO A 486 -10.43 -22.50 -27.25
C PRO A 486 -10.04 -21.41 -28.25
N VAL A 487 -9.09 -21.73 -29.12
CA VAL A 487 -8.91 -20.99 -30.37
C VAL A 487 -10.31 -21.08 -30.98
N ALA A 488 -10.96 -19.93 -31.12
CA ALA A 488 -12.37 -19.82 -31.45
C ALA A 488 -12.67 -20.68 -32.70
N GLU A 489 -13.10 -21.90 -32.50
CA GLU A 489 -13.72 -22.73 -33.53
C GLU A 489 -15.21 -22.34 -33.56
N GLY A 490 -15.47 -21.20 -34.19
CA GLY A 490 -16.80 -20.74 -34.52
C GLY A 490 -17.62 -20.17 -33.32
N PRO A 491 -18.54 -19.25 -33.58
CA PRO A 491 -19.33 -18.62 -32.54
C PRO A 491 -20.16 -19.65 -31.80
N SER A 492 -19.85 -19.92 -30.55
CA SER A 492 -20.84 -20.31 -29.57
C SER A 492 -21.79 -19.12 -29.51
N LEU A 493 -23.01 -19.28 -29.97
CA LEU A 493 -24.06 -18.28 -29.81
C LEU A 493 -24.26 -18.13 -28.30
N ALA A 494 -23.59 -17.15 -27.68
CA ALA A 494 -23.99 -16.66 -26.38
C ALA A 494 -25.48 -16.33 -26.53
N THR A 495 -26.33 -17.04 -25.81
CA THR A 495 -27.75 -16.75 -25.82
C THR A 495 -27.92 -15.39 -25.16
N ASP A 496 -28.53 -14.44 -25.88
CA ASP A 496 -28.88 -13.10 -25.37
C ASP A 496 -29.90 -13.16 -24.19
N GLU A 497 -30.05 -14.31 -23.56
CA GLU A 497 -31.01 -14.56 -22.49
C GLU A 497 -30.30 -14.82 -21.15
N VAL A 498 -30.85 -14.23 -20.09
CA VAL A 498 -30.44 -14.52 -18.72
C VAL A 498 -30.85 -15.96 -18.38
N ALA A 499 -29.88 -16.84 -18.10
CA ALA A 499 -30.15 -18.25 -17.83
C ALA A 499 -30.94 -18.43 -16.53
N THR A 500 -32.03 -19.19 -16.63
CA THR A 500 -32.94 -19.50 -15.50
C THR A 500 -32.45 -20.65 -14.63
N GLU A 501 -31.49 -21.45 -15.12
CA GLU A 501 -30.79 -22.50 -14.35
C GLU A 501 -29.35 -22.06 -14.11
N ALA A 502 -28.78 -22.46 -12.98
CA ALA A 502 -27.38 -22.19 -12.69
C ALA A 502 -26.50 -22.92 -13.71
N PRO A 503 -25.74 -22.22 -14.56
CA PRO A 503 -24.81 -22.86 -15.47
C PRO A 503 -23.71 -23.55 -14.63
N PRO A 504 -23.13 -24.66 -15.12
CA PRO A 504 -22.10 -25.39 -14.39
C PRO A 504 -20.86 -24.56 -14.08
N ASP A 505 -20.57 -23.55 -14.93
CA ASP A 505 -19.40 -22.67 -14.81
C ASP A 505 -19.70 -21.32 -15.47
N VAL A 506 -19.74 -20.25 -14.68
CA VAL A 506 -19.79 -18.86 -15.20
C VAL A 506 -18.38 -18.31 -15.36
N GLN A 507 -18.06 -17.76 -16.53
CA GLN A 507 -16.73 -17.29 -16.90
C GLN A 507 -16.71 -15.75 -17.08
N PRO A 508 -15.57 -15.07 -16.93
CA PRO A 508 -14.30 -15.58 -16.40
C PRO A 508 -14.36 -15.78 -14.88
N TYR A 509 -13.59 -16.73 -14.35
CA TYR A 509 -13.46 -16.85 -12.89
C TYR A 509 -12.82 -15.60 -12.28
N GLY A 510 -13.17 -15.25 -11.04
CA GLY A 510 -12.67 -14.06 -10.38
C GLY A 510 -11.13 -13.91 -10.38
N TRP A 511 -10.40 -15.00 -10.22
CA TRP A 511 -8.93 -14.98 -10.29
C TRP A 511 -8.36 -14.74 -11.70
N GLN A 512 -9.20 -14.76 -12.76
CA GLN A 512 -8.82 -14.44 -14.15
C GLN A 512 -9.06 -12.96 -14.50
N LEU A 513 -9.70 -12.17 -13.65
CA LEU A 513 -10.06 -10.77 -13.94
C LEU A 513 -8.86 -9.91 -14.38
N GLY A 514 -7.69 -10.13 -13.79
CA GLY A 514 -6.47 -9.45 -14.24
C GLY A 514 -6.05 -9.74 -15.68
N GLN A 515 -6.58 -10.82 -16.30
CA GLN A 515 -6.33 -11.19 -17.68
C GLN A 515 -7.41 -10.67 -18.63
N GLN A 516 -8.47 -10.07 -18.09
CA GLN A 516 -9.59 -9.53 -18.89
C GLN A 516 -9.27 -8.19 -19.53
N TRP A 517 -8.19 -7.52 -19.12
CA TRP A 517 -7.75 -6.31 -19.81
C TRP A 517 -7.21 -6.64 -21.21
N PRO A 518 -7.76 -6.01 -22.26
CA PRO A 518 -7.27 -6.21 -23.62
C PRO A 518 -5.82 -5.76 -23.78
N THR A 519 -5.02 -6.61 -24.40
CA THR A 519 -3.63 -6.33 -24.77
C THR A 519 -3.38 -6.80 -26.20
N LEU A 520 -2.58 -6.06 -26.95
CA LEU A 520 -2.09 -6.51 -28.24
C LEU A 520 -0.73 -7.20 -28.10
N PRO A 521 -0.40 -8.16 -28.99
CA PRO A 521 0.73 -9.07 -28.79
C PRO A 521 2.11 -8.41 -28.85
N GLU A 522 2.25 -7.30 -29.59
CA GLU A 522 3.53 -6.67 -29.85
C GLU A 522 3.56 -5.25 -29.27
N SER A 523 4.74 -4.79 -28.81
CA SER A 523 4.96 -3.35 -28.60
C SER A 523 5.15 -2.66 -29.94
N CYS A 524 4.73 -1.39 -30.05
CA CYS A 524 4.86 -0.66 -31.31
C CYS A 524 6.29 -0.63 -31.83
N SER A 525 6.43 -0.91 -33.12
CA SER A 525 7.69 -0.99 -33.81
C SER A 525 7.52 -0.72 -35.34
N GLY A 526 8.59 -0.44 -36.03
CA GLY A 526 8.54 -0.15 -37.44
C GLY A 526 7.75 1.13 -37.78
N PRO A 527 6.81 1.08 -38.76
CA PRO A 527 6.03 2.28 -39.16
C PRO A 527 5.11 2.79 -38.02
N TRP A 528 4.78 1.96 -37.05
CA TRP A 528 3.85 2.25 -35.97
C TRP A 528 4.54 2.62 -34.66
N GLU A 529 5.89 2.76 -34.66
CA GLU A 529 6.64 3.20 -33.49
C GLU A 529 6.49 4.73 -33.33
N PRO A 530 5.99 5.21 -32.15
CA PRO A 530 5.86 6.66 -31.94
C PRO A 530 7.24 7.33 -31.86
N GLU A 531 7.39 8.52 -32.47
CA GLU A 531 8.64 9.29 -32.43
C GLU A 531 9.12 9.62 -31.03
N ARG A 532 8.17 9.78 -30.10
CA ARG A 532 8.43 9.99 -28.67
C ARG A 532 7.45 9.18 -27.82
N GLY A 533 7.89 8.71 -26.66
CA GLY A 533 6.98 8.15 -25.67
C GLY A 533 6.17 9.23 -24.95
N PHE A 534 4.97 8.86 -24.47
CA PHE A 534 4.15 9.68 -23.57
C PHE A 534 3.95 8.95 -22.24
N PRO A 535 4.02 9.66 -21.08
CA PRO A 535 3.78 9.02 -19.79
C PRO A 535 2.44 8.30 -19.75
N HIS A 536 2.42 7.09 -19.20
CA HIS A 536 1.23 6.24 -19.04
C HIS A 536 0.58 5.72 -20.33
N VAL A 537 1.08 6.07 -21.52
CA VAL A 537 0.69 5.44 -22.79
C VAL A 537 1.63 4.28 -23.08
N ASN A 538 1.08 3.08 -23.21
CA ASN A 538 1.82 1.89 -23.63
C ASN A 538 1.40 1.51 -25.04
N CYS A 539 2.18 1.94 -26.03
CA CYS A 539 1.87 1.65 -27.42
C CYS A 539 2.01 0.15 -27.70
N GLN A 540 0.92 -0.44 -28.20
CA GLN A 540 0.85 -1.86 -28.57
C GLN A 540 0.28 -2.00 -30.00
N GLN A 541 0.66 -3.07 -30.70
CA GLN A 541 0.22 -3.34 -32.06
C GLN A 541 -0.14 -4.81 -32.28
N LEU A 542 -1.02 -5.07 -33.26
CA LEU A 542 -1.48 -6.41 -33.61
C LEU A 542 -0.46 -7.18 -34.45
N LEU A 543 -0.02 -6.58 -35.56
CA LEU A 543 0.91 -7.18 -36.53
C LEU A 543 2.34 -6.76 -36.18
N PRO A 544 3.36 -7.60 -36.47
CA PRO A 544 4.78 -7.24 -36.34
C PRO A 544 5.17 -5.99 -37.14
N GLY A 545 6.21 -5.28 -36.71
CA GLY A 545 6.65 -4.02 -37.32
C GLY A 545 7.21 -4.12 -38.77
N ASP A 546 7.44 -5.33 -39.28
CA ASP A 546 7.83 -5.62 -40.64
C ASP A 546 6.65 -6.12 -41.50
N ALA A 547 5.45 -6.25 -40.92
CA ALA A 547 4.26 -6.63 -41.67
C ALA A 547 3.76 -5.49 -42.57
N THR A 548 3.09 -5.87 -43.65
CA THR A 548 2.36 -4.94 -44.54
C THR A 548 0.88 -5.04 -44.22
N ALA A 549 0.31 -3.99 -43.66
CA ALA A 549 -1.13 -3.89 -43.46
C ALA A 549 -1.82 -3.25 -44.65
N THR A 550 -3.07 -3.65 -44.93
CA THR A 550 -3.90 -3.05 -45.97
C THR A 550 -4.72 -1.88 -45.42
N GLU A 551 -4.93 -1.86 -44.11
CA GLU A 551 -5.70 -0.86 -43.36
C GLU A 551 -5.06 -0.70 -41.98
N THR A 552 -5.15 0.49 -41.39
CA THR A 552 -4.65 0.74 -40.01
C THR A 552 -5.75 1.38 -39.17
N ILE A 553 -6.06 0.76 -38.05
CA ILE A 553 -7.00 1.25 -37.02
C ILE A 553 -6.21 1.66 -35.79
N VAL A 554 -6.32 2.91 -35.35
CA VAL A 554 -5.69 3.38 -34.12
C VAL A 554 -6.72 3.56 -33.02
N VAL A 555 -6.51 2.92 -31.86
CA VAL A 555 -7.39 3.06 -30.70
C VAL A 555 -6.85 4.16 -29.80
N VAL A 556 -7.64 5.21 -29.57
CA VAL A 556 -7.31 6.37 -28.73
C VAL A 556 -8.40 6.64 -27.68
N GLY A 557 -8.06 7.44 -26.67
CA GLY A 557 -8.97 7.78 -25.58
C GLY A 557 -8.67 6.98 -24.32
N SER A 558 -9.71 6.74 -23.51
CA SER A 558 -9.58 6.13 -22.18
C SER A 558 -9.58 4.59 -22.22
N SER A 559 -9.55 3.97 -21.03
CA SER A 559 -9.78 2.53 -20.85
C SER A 559 -11.10 2.04 -21.46
N HIS A 560 -12.13 2.91 -21.54
CA HIS A 560 -13.41 2.63 -22.21
C HIS A 560 -13.27 2.47 -23.73
N SER A 561 -12.29 3.12 -24.36
CA SER A 561 -11.98 2.84 -25.77
C SER A 561 -11.19 1.54 -25.92
N ARG A 562 -10.22 1.30 -25.02
CA ARG A 562 -9.38 0.11 -25.03
C ARG A 562 -10.18 -1.18 -24.87
N GLN A 563 -11.23 -1.20 -24.04
CA GLN A 563 -12.02 -2.41 -23.81
C GLN A 563 -12.67 -2.97 -25.09
N PHE A 564 -12.86 -2.16 -26.14
CA PHE A 564 -13.44 -2.58 -27.42
C PHE A 564 -12.40 -3.12 -28.44
N ILE A 565 -11.10 -3.14 -28.10
CA ILE A 565 -10.08 -3.75 -28.97
C ILE A 565 -10.48 -5.18 -29.40
N PRO A 566 -10.90 -6.10 -28.48
CA PRO A 566 -11.27 -7.46 -28.88
C PRO A 566 -12.44 -7.51 -29.86
N ALA A 567 -13.32 -6.54 -29.85
CA ALA A 567 -14.49 -6.49 -30.74
C ALA A 567 -14.09 -6.22 -32.20
N VAL A 568 -13.00 -5.50 -32.44
CA VAL A 568 -12.53 -5.16 -33.82
C VAL A 568 -11.51 -6.14 -34.37
N LEU A 569 -10.87 -6.96 -33.52
CA LEU A 569 -9.80 -7.89 -33.93
C LEU A 569 -10.24 -8.90 -35.00
N PRO A 570 -11.44 -9.53 -34.97
CA PRO A 570 -11.85 -10.44 -36.03
C PRO A 570 -11.93 -9.79 -37.39
N THR A 571 -12.49 -8.58 -37.45
CA THR A 571 -12.57 -7.79 -38.69
C THR A 571 -11.19 -7.37 -39.16
N ALA A 572 -10.33 -6.87 -38.27
CA ALA A 572 -8.97 -6.48 -38.58
C ALA A 572 -8.16 -7.67 -39.13
N THR A 573 -8.26 -8.83 -38.49
CA THR A 573 -7.56 -10.05 -38.94
C THR A 573 -8.05 -10.54 -40.30
N SER A 574 -9.36 -10.48 -40.57
CA SER A 574 -9.91 -10.90 -41.87
C SER A 574 -9.54 -10.01 -43.02
N ARG A 575 -9.15 -8.75 -42.76
CA ARG A 575 -8.75 -7.73 -43.75
C ARG A 575 -7.25 -7.48 -43.83
N ASP A 576 -6.43 -8.24 -43.10
CA ASP A 576 -5.00 -7.95 -42.93
C ASP A 576 -4.74 -6.50 -42.47
N ALA A 577 -5.62 -6.00 -41.54
CA ALA A 577 -5.50 -4.67 -40.98
C ALA A 577 -4.63 -4.66 -39.72
N GLN A 578 -3.89 -3.56 -39.56
CA GLN A 578 -3.17 -3.28 -38.30
C GLN A 578 -4.10 -2.64 -37.30
N VAL A 579 -3.99 -3.07 -36.04
CA VAL A 579 -4.60 -2.38 -34.89
C VAL A 579 -3.49 -1.85 -33.99
N VAL A 580 -3.51 -0.57 -33.67
CA VAL A 580 -2.56 0.07 -32.76
C VAL A 580 -3.31 0.66 -31.57
N ASN A 581 -2.85 0.37 -30.37
CA ASN A 581 -3.41 0.93 -29.13
C ASN A 581 -2.53 2.07 -28.60
N LEU A 582 -3.10 3.26 -28.51
CA LEU A 582 -2.51 4.45 -27.88
C LEU A 582 -3.36 4.98 -26.73
N SER A 583 -4.33 4.20 -26.24
CA SER A 583 -5.20 4.64 -25.15
C SER A 583 -4.42 4.99 -23.88
N MET A 584 -4.94 5.94 -23.13
CA MET A 584 -4.46 6.35 -21.83
C MET A 584 -5.61 6.27 -20.81
N ASP A 585 -5.50 5.38 -19.83
CA ASP A 585 -6.58 5.14 -18.86
C ASP A 585 -7.04 6.46 -18.18
N GLY A 586 -8.36 6.66 -18.14
CA GLY A 586 -8.99 7.86 -17.59
C GLY A 586 -8.88 9.13 -18.43
N CYS A 587 -8.29 9.09 -19.63
CA CYS A 587 -8.11 10.25 -20.52
C CYS A 587 -8.90 10.06 -21.82
N PRO A 588 -10.16 10.57 -21.90
CA PRO A 588 -10.90 10.56 -23.15
C PRO A 588 -10.21 11.46 -24.20
N PHE A 589 -10.29 11.09 -25.47
CA PHE A 589 -9.81 11.90 -26.56
C PHE A 589 -10.83 12.99 -26.91
N LEU A 590 -10.55 14.23 -26.45
CA LEU A 590 -11.46 15.37 -26.53
C LEU A 590 -10.67 16.65 -26.86
N ALA A 591 -11.25 17.55 -27.62
CA ALA A 591 -10.70 18.89 -27.78
C ALA A 591 -10.92 19.70 -26.49
N GLY A 592 -9.84 20.07 -25.79
CA GLY A 592 -9.89 20.97 -24.62
C GLY A 592 -9.88 20.29 -23.27
N THR A 593 -9.02 19.33 -23.04
CA THR A 593 -8.88 18.53 -21.81
C THR A 593 -8.22 19.26 -20.62
N GLU A 594 -8.73 20.42 -20.21
CA GLU A 594 -8.30 21.05 -18.94
C GLU A 594 -8.79 20.31 -17.68
N ARG A 595 -9.69 19.33 -17.82
CA ARG A 595 -10.40 18.68 -16.71
C ARG A 595 -9.53 17.77 -15.86
N TRP A 596 -8.50 17.16 -16.45
CA TRP A 596 -7.61 16.23 -15.78
C TRP A 596 -6.13 16.63 -15.99
N PRO A 597 -5.45 17.21 -15.00
CA PRO A 597 -4.06 17.68 -15.18
C PRO A 597 -3.08 16.63 -15.69
N TYR A 598 -3.32 15.34 -15.38
CA TYR A 598 -2.45 14.25 -15.84
C TYR A 598 -2.66 13.89 -17.32
N CYS A 599 -3.81 14.22 -17.91
CA CYS A 599 -4.06 14.07 -19.36
C CYS A 599 -3.47 15.20 -20.20
N ALA A 600 -2.90 16.24 -19.58
CA ALA A 600 -2.38 17.40 -20.30
C ALA A 600 -1.35 17.01 -21.34
N GLY A 601 -1.61 17.39 -22.62
CA GLY A 601 -0.75 17.06 -23.76
C GLY A 601 -0.99 15.68 -24.40
N TYR A 602 -1.96 14.89 -23.89
CA TYR A 602 -2.31 13.59 -24.46
C TYR A 602 -2.89 13.75 -25.88
N ASP A 603 -3.86 14.64 -26.07
CA ASP A 603 -4.48 14.87 -27.38
C ASP A 603 -3.46 15.37 -28.42
N GLU A 604 -2.56 16.29 -28.02
CA GLU A 604 -1.47 16.76 -28.88
C GLU A 604 -0.53 15.60 -29.28
N TYR A 605 -0.19 14.74 -28.33
CA TYR A 605 0.63 13.55 -28.58
C TYR A 605 -0.06 12.59 -29.56
N VAL A 606 -1.35 12.32 -29.38
CA VAL A 606 -2.15 11.47 -30.27
C VAL A 606 -2.19 12.06 -31.67
N LEU A 607 -2.48 13.35 -31.82
CA LEU A 607 -2.55 14.01 -33.13
C LEU A 607 -1.20 14.00 -33.84
N GLU A 608 -0.09 14.23 -33.13
CA GLU A 608 1.27 14.11 -33.68
C GLU A 608 1.56 12.68 -34.23
N TYR A 609 1.11 11.66 -33.48
CA TYR A 609 1.23 10.27 -33.91
C TYR A 609 0.37 9.98 -35.16
N LEU A 610 -0.88 10.44 -35.17
CA LEU A 610 -1.79 10.23 -36.31
C LEU A 610 -1.30 10.94 -37.59
N ASP A 611 -0.71 12.13 -37.43
CA ASP A 611 -0.08 12.86 -38.57
C ASP A 611 1.15 12.11 -39.15
N ALA A 612 1.84 11.28 -38.33
CA ALA A 612 2.99 10.49 -38.77
C ALA A 612 2.61 9.14 -39.37
N VAL A 613 1.53 8.50 -38.87
CA VAL A 613 1.12 7.15 -39.28
C VAL A 613 0.08 7.18 -40.39
N GLU A 614 -0.71 8.26 -40.51
CA GLU A 614 -1.81 8.44 -41.47
C GLU A 614 -2.77 7.21 -41.48
N PRO A 615 -3.39 6.82 -40.33
CA PRO A 615 -4.25 5.66 -40.29
C PRO A 615 -5.54 5.86 -41.07
N ASP A 616 -6.18 4.77 -41.49
CA ASP A 616 -7.47 4.79 -42.17
C ASP A 616 -8.60 5.17 -41.23
N SER A 617 -8.51 4.73 -39.96
CA SER A 617 -9.55 5.03 -38.94
C SER A 617 -9.01 5.09 -37.53
N VAL A 618 -9.77 5.82 -36.67
CA VAL A 618 -9.57 5.92 -35.24
C VAL A 618 -10.79 5.35 -34.51
N LEU A 619 -10.58 4.45 -33.57
CA LEU A 619 -11.61 3.98 -32.64
C LEU A 619 -11.51 4.75 -31.32
N THR A 620 -12.63 5.35 -30.91
CA THR A 620 -12.71 6.07 -29.63
C THR A 620 -14.12 6.04 -29.05
N THR A 621 -14.23 6.02 -27.72
CA THR A 621 -15.51 6.20 -27.02
C THR A 621 -15.87 7.68 -26.98
N VAL A 622 -17.10 8.02 -27.40
CA VAL A 622 -17.52 9.40 -27.65
C VAL A 622 -18.59 9.92 -26.67
N THR A 623 -19.27 9.06 -25.94
CA THR A 623 -20.21 9.47 -24.86
C THR A 623 -19.61 9.22 -23.48
N GLN A 624 -20.25 9.73 -22.44
CA GLN A 624 -19.88 9.49 -21.04
C GLN A 624 -21.14 9.15 -20.23
N ALA A 625 -21.19 7.93 -19.73
CA ALA A 625 -22.15 7.49 -18.74
C ALA A 625 -21.66 7.79 -17.31
N PHE A 626 -22.58 7.78 -16.33
CA PHE A 626 -22.31 8.07 -14.93
C PHE A 626 -22.92 6.98 -14.02
N ASP A 627 -22.36 6.83 -12.82
CA ASP A 627 -22.80 5.85 -11.82
C ASP A 627 -23.82 6.41 -10.82
N ASP A 628 -23.98 7.73 -10.75
CA ASP A 628 -24.79 8.46 -9.77
C ASP A 628 -26.24 8.76 -10.22
N GLY A 629 -26.66 8.19 -11.34
CA GLY A 629 -27.98 8.45 -11.94
C GLY A 629 -28.06 9.76 -12.76
N THR A 630 -26.90 10.39 -13.01
CA THR A 630 -26.80 11.48 -13.97
C THR A 630 -26.98 10.94 -15.38
N GLU A 631 -27.73 11.65 -16.23
CA GLU A 631 -27.95 11.25 -17.61
C GLU A 631 -26.66 11.22 -18.41
N GLU A 632 -26.50 10.18 -19.27
CA GLU A 632 -25.39 10.06 -20.21
C GLU A 632 -25.30 11.29 -21.11
N ILE A 633 -24.08 11.79 -21.35
CA ILE A 633 -23.85 13.00 -22.15
C ILE A 633 -22.89 12.75 -23.30
N LEU A 634 -22.95 13.65 -24.29
CA LEU A 634 -21.86 13.90 -25.22
C LEU A 634 -20.92 14.93 -24.58
N PRO A 635 -19.66 14.56 -24.21
CA PRO A 635 -18.74 15.51 -23.60
C PRO A 635 -18.46 16.72 -24.48
N GLU A 636 -18.31 17.90 -23.88
CA GLU A 636 -17.98 19.13 -24.60
C GLU A 636 -16.63 18.98 -25.32
N GLY A 637 -16.59 19.34 -26.61
CA GLY A 637 -15.38 19.24 -27.45
C GLY A 637 -15.26 17.94 -28.24
N THR A 638 -16.16 16.96 -28.07
CA THR A 638 -16.16 15.71 -28.85
C THR A 638 -16.31 15.98 -30.34
N ASP A 639 -17.28 16.81 -30.74
CA ASP A 639 -17.53 17.19 -32.13
C ASP A 639 -16.31 17.85 -32.79
N GLY A 640 -15.61 18.75 -32.05
CA GLY A 640 -14.40 19.40 -32.51
C GLY A 640 -13.22 18.42 -32.65
N ALA A 641 -13.10 17.44 -31.76
CA ALA A 641 -12.10 16.39 -31.83
C ALA A 641 -12.32 15.50 -33.06
N LEU A 642 -13.55 15.04 -33.29
CA LEU A 642 -13.90 14.25 -34.46
C LEU A 642 -13.69 15.03 -35.76
N GLN A 643 -14.11 16.30 -35.82
CA GLN A 643 -13.87 17.15 -37.00
C GLN A 643 -12.37 17.27 -37.31
N THR A 644 -11.52 17.35 -36.28
CA THR A 644 -10.06 17.38 -36.43
C THR A 644 -9.50 16.13 -37.07
N LEU A 645 -10.08 14.94 -36.83
CA LEU A 645 -9.73 13.68 -37.48
C LEU A 645 -10.24 13.63 -38.92
N LEU A 646 -11.50 14.01 -39.14
CA LEU A 646 -12.12 14.03 -40.47
C LEU A 646 -11.41 15.00 -41.44
N ASP A 647 -10.95 16.15 -40.96
CA ASP A 647 -10.17 17.12 -41.73
C ASP A 647 -8.80 16.56 -42.18
N ARG A 648 -8.33 15.50 -41.52
CA ARG A 648 -7.11 14.73 -41.91
C ARG A 648 -7.40 13.56 -42.86
N GLY A 649 -8.69 13.36 -43.17
CA GLY A 649 -9.10 12.19 -43.97
C GLY A 649 -9.19 10.90 -43.17
N ILE A 650 -9.14 10.96 -41.83
CA ILE A 650 -9.17 9.79 -40.95
C ILE A 650 -10.65 9.50 -40.56
N GLY A 651 -11.11 8.28 -40.86
CA GLY A 651 -12.44 7.81 -40.43
C GLY A 651 -12.51 7.62 -38.91
N VAL A 652 -13.72 7.71 -38.36
CA VAL A 652 -13.91 7.53 -36.92
C VAL A 652 -14.89 6.40 -36.64
N ILE A 653 -14.45 5.42 -35.86
CA ILE A 653 -15.30 4.40 -35.24
C ILE A 653 -15.67 4.95 -33.86
N ALA A 654 -16.82 5.60 -33.78
CA ALA A 654 -17.32 6.27 -32.60
C ALA A 654 -18.14 5.28 -31.78
N VAL A 655 -17.71 4.94 -30.58
CA VAL A 655 -18.37 3.96 -29.71
C VAL A 655 -19.15 4.66 -28.62
N ARG A 656 -20.40 4.28 -28.40
CA ARG A 656 -21.20 4.68 -27.23
C ARG A 656 -20.59 4.07 -25.97
N ASP A 657 -20.56 4.83 -24.86
CA ASP A 657 -20.07 4.35 -23.57
C ASP A 657 -20.93 3.21 -23.00
N THR A 658 -20.36 2.45 -22.05
CA THR A 658 -21.02 1.33 -21.37
C THR A 658 -21.72 1.80 -20.10
N PRO A 659 -22.74 1.07 -19.60
CA PRO A 659 -23.34 1.32 -18.29
C PRO A 659 -22.29 1.41 -17.19
N ARG A 660 -22.45 2.41 -16.28
CA ARG A 660 -21.61 2.56 -15.09
C ARG A 660 -22.41 2.29 -13.82
N TRP A 661 -21.72 1.77 -12.82
CA TRP A 661 -22.36 1.27 -11.62
C TRP A 661 -21.75 1.93 -10.37
N GLY A 662 -22.56 2.12 -9.32
CA GLY A 662 -22.08 2.60 -8.04
C GLY A 662 -21.42 1.51 -7.19
N GLN A 663 -21.31 0.28 -7.71
CA GLN A 663 -20.72 -0.87 -7.05
C GLN A 663 -20.02 -1.76 -8.09
N ASP A 664 -19.04 -2.56 -7.65
CA ASP A 664 -18.40 -3.56 -8.49
C ASP A 664 -19.41 -4.65 -8.89
N GLN A 665 -19.73 -4.71 -10.18
CA GLN A 665 -20.75 -5.61 -10.74
C GLN A 665 -20.31 -7.05 -10.75
N TYR A 666 -19.01 -7.29 -11.01
CA TYR A 666 -18.47 -8.63 -10.97
C TYR A 666 -18.60 -9.21 -9.55
N GLN A 667 -18.14 -8.50 -8.54
CA GLN A 667 -18.20 -8.97 -7.16
C GLN A 667 -19.65 -9.15 -6.67
N CYS A 668 -20.56 -8.27 -7.07
CA CYS A 668 -21.97 -8.39 -6.74
C CYS A 668 -22.55 -9.72 -7.29
N ALA A 669 -22.34 -9.98 -8.58
CA ALA A 669 -22.83 -11.18 -9.24
C ALA A 669 -22.10 -12.45 -8.77
N GLU A 670 -20.76 -12.42 -8.63
CA GLU A 670 -19.94 -13.51 -8.09
C GLU A 670 -20.46 -13.94 -6.72
N ALA A 671 -20.80 -12.99 -5.85
CA ALA A 671 -21.36 -13.31 -4.54
C ALA A 671 -22.70 -14.05 -4.58
N VAL A 672 -23.50 -13.89 -5.62
CA VAL A 672 -24.76 -14.64 -5.83
C VAL A 672 -24.45 -16.02 -6.38
N ILE A 673 -23.65 -16.10 -7.43
CA ILE A 673 -23.27 -17.35 -8.12
C ILE A 673 -22.52 -18.31 -7.17
N ASP A 674 -21.54 -17.81 -6.40
CA ASP A 674 -20.77 -18.62 -5.44
C ASP A 674 -21.63 -19.25 -4.34
N ARG A 675 -22.77 -18.64 -4.02
CA ARG A 675 -23.76 -19.23 -3.10
C ARG A 675 -24.69 -20.23 -3.75
N GLY A 676 -24.47 -20.56 -5.02
CA GLY A 676 -25.30 -21.47 -5.82
C GLY A 676 -26.55 -20.80 -6.38
N GLY A 677 -26.56 -19.46 -6.46
CA GLY A 677 -27.62 -18.71 -7.11
C GLY A 677 -27.52 -18.78 -8.64
N THR A 678 -28.59 -18.33 -9.30
CA THR A 678 -28.72 -18.33 -10.77
C THR A 678 -28.37 -16.95 -11.36
N PRO A 679 -28.04 -16.83 -12.66
CA PRO A 679 -27.92 -15.55 -13.35
C PRO A 679 -29.15 -14.64 -13.19
N VAL A 680 -30.36 -15.19 -13.15
CA VAL A 680 -31.60 -14.43 -12.87
C VAL A 680 -31.59 -13.82 -11.46
N GLU A 681 -31.10 -14.57 -10.47
CA GLU A 681 -30.97 -14.04 -9.10
C GLU A 681 -29.84 -13.01 -9.01
N ALA A 682 -28.76 -13.19 -9.77
CA ALA A 682 -27.71 -12.18 -9.90
C ALA A 682 -28.23 -10.90 -10.58
N ASP A 683 -29.01 -11.03 -11.65
CA ASP A 683 -29.66 -9.87 -12.29
C ASP A 683 -30.65 -9.17 -11.35
N ALA A 684 -31.45 -9.92 -10.60
CA ALA A 684 -32.38 -9.32 -9.62
C ALA A 684 -31.66 -8.55 -8.50
N ALA A 685 -30.45 -8.99 -8.13
CA ALA A 685 -29.67 -8.37 -7.06
C ALA A 685 -28.79 -7.21 -7.54
N CYS A 686 -28.24 -7.29 -8.74
CA CYS A 686 -27.17 -6.43 -9.23
C CYS A 686 -27.52 -5.71 -10.55
N GLY A 687 -28.46 -6.20 -11.34
CA GLY A 687 -28.84 -5.62 -12.62
C GLY A 687 -29.70 -4.37 -12.50
N ALA A 688 -29.84 -3.63 -13.60
CA ALA A 688 -30.68 -2.43 -13.69
C ALA A 688 -31.33 -2.31 -15.08
N ASP A 689 -32.40 -1.52 -15.19
CA ASP A 689 -32.95 -1.18 -16.48
C ASP A 689 -32.02 -0.21 -17.21
N VAL A 690 -31.94 -0.34 -18.53
CA VAL A 690 -31.05 0.48 -19.37
C VAL A 690 -31.30 1.99 -19.21
N GLU A 691 -32.55 2.36 -19.00
CA GLU A 691 -32.97 3.76 -18.82
C GLU A 691 -32.42 4.37 -17.52
N ASP A 692 -32.06 3.55 -16.54
CA ASP A 692 -31.40 3.99 -15.30
C ASP A 692 -29.89 4.20 -15.46
N LYS A 693 -29.31 3.78 -16.60
CA LYS A 693 -27.88 3.75 -16.84
C LYS A 693 -27.43 4.55 -18.04
N LEU A 694 -28.19 4.57 -19.10
CA LEU A 694 -27.88 5.24 -20.36
C LEU A 694 -29.04 6.11 -20.80
N ALA A 695 -28.73 7.16 -21.56
CA ALA A 695 -29.74 8.00 -22.15
C ALA A 695 -30.67 7.21 -23.12
N PRO A 696 -31.98 7.44 -23.13
CA PRO A 696 -32.93 6.74 -24.01
C PRO A 696 -32.56 6.89 -25.49
N GLU A 697 -32.07 8.07 -25.87
CA GLU A 697 -31.55 8.37 -27.20
C GLU A 697 -30.03 8.50 -27.10
N ASN A 698 -29.29 7.85 -28.02
CA ASN A 698 -27.83 7.90 -28.02
C ASN A 698 -27.35 9.35 -28.25
N PRO A 699 -26.65 9.99 -27.28
CA PRO A 699 -26.22 11.39 -27.44
C PRO A 699 -25.23 11.60 -28.60
N ALA A 700 -24.56 10.53 -29.07
CA ALA A 700 -23.64 10.58 -30.18
C ALA A 700 -24.31 10.49 -31.57
N ALA A 701 -25.61 10.21 -31.64
CA ALA A 701 -26.32 10.07 -32.92
C ALA A 701 -26.12 11.27 -33.88
N PRO A 702 -26.06 12.53 -33.44
CA PRO A 702 -25.80 13.66 -34.34
C PRO A 702 -24.39 13.68 -34.96
N LEU A 703 -23.40 12.99 -34.38
CA LEU A 703 -22.01 12.98 -34.86
C LEU A 703 -21.86 12.36 -36.25
N THR A 704 -22.76 11.46 -36.66
CA THR A 704 -22.76 10.85 -37.99
C THR A 704 -22.95 11.89 -39.11
N ALA A 705 -23.57 13.03 -38.82
CA ALA A 705 -23.72 14.14 -39.75
C ALA A 705 -22.41 14.90 -40.06
N LEU A 706 -21.35 14.66 -39.28
CA LEU A 706 -20.02 15.22 -39.54
C LEU A 706 -19.27 14.50 -40.67
N SER A 707 -19.74 13.32 -41.10
CA SER A 707 -19.13 12.54 -42.16
C SER A 707 -18.92 13.36 -43.43
N THR A 708 -17.75 13.19 -44.06
CA THR A 708 -17.35 13.81 -45.33
C THR A 708 -17.28 12.74 -46.45
N PRO A 709 -17.17 13.11 -47.71
CA PRO A 709 -16.96 12.12 -48.78
C PRO A 709 -15.64 11.30 -48.64
N ASP A 710 -14.64 11.85 -47.94
CA ASP A 710 -13.30 11.27 -47.82
C ASP A 710 -13.10 10.55 -46.50
N ALA A 711 -13.89 10.87 -45.43
CA ALA A 711 -13.79 10.28 -44.13
C ALA A 711 -15.16 10.21 -43.41
N THR A 712 -15.51 9.08 -42.83
CA THR A 712 -16.83 8.83 -42.27
C THR A 712 -16.79 8.66 -40.74
N VAL A 713 -17.86 9.07 -40.06
CA VAL A 713 -18.13 8.73 -38.67
C VAL A 713 -19.07 7.53 -38.63
N THR A 714 -18.56 6.42 -38.12
CA THR A 714 -19.34 5.21 -37.88
C THR A 714 -19.71 5.14 -36.42
N LEU A 715 -20.98 5.21 -36.11
CA LEU A 715 -21.47 5.09 -34.74
C LEU A 715 -21.74 3.62 -34.40
N LEU A 716 -20.98 3.08 -33.43
CA LEU A 716 -21.24 1.78 -32.84
C LEU A 716 -22.04 1.96 -31.55
N ASP A 717 -23.30 1.57 -31.59
CA ASP A 717 -24.16 1.45 -30.41
C ASP A 717 -24.36 -0.03 -30.08
N LEU A 718 -23.62 -0.50 -29.08
CA LEU A 718 -23.62 -1.89 -28.63
C LEU A 718 -24.59 -2.12 -27.46
N THR A 719 -25.39 -1.12 -27.10
CA THR A 719 -26.38 -1.21 -26.01
C THR A 719 -27.30 -2.43 -26.14
N PRO A 720 -27.83 -2.79 -27.34
CA PRO A 720 -28.69 -3.96 -27.44
C PRO A 720 -28.03 -5.30 -27.10
N GLN A 721 -26.68 -5.38 -27.25
CA GLN A 721 -25.92 -6.58 -26.89
C GLN A 721 -25.49 -6.57 -25.42
N ILE A 722 -25.23 -5.40 -24.83
CA ILE A 722 -24.82 -5.25 -23.43
C ILE A 722 -26.05 -5.31 -22.50
N CYS A 723 -27.17 -4.77 -22.96
CA CYS A 723 -28.43 -4.70 -22.21
C CYS A 723 -29.58 -5.24 -23.07
N PRO A 724 -29.60 -6.55 -23.38
CA PRO A 724 -30.67 -7.13 -24.18
C PRO A 724 -32.04 -6.89 -23.54
N ASP A 725 -33.06 -6.70 -24.39
CA ASP A 725 -34.46 -6.39 -23.97
C ASP A 725 -34.57 -5.20 -23.01
N GLY A 726 -33.59 -4.27 -23.01
CA GLY A 726 -33.60 -3.09 -22.15
C GLY A 726 -33.16 -3.36 -20.72
N ARG A 727 -32.54 -4.53 -20.44
CA ARG A 727 -32.07 -4.93 -19.12
C ARG A 727 -30.57 -5.17 -19.11
N CYS A 728 -29.84 -4.42 -18.30
CA CYS A 728 -28.39 -4.58 -18.11
C CYS A 728 -28.13 -5.58 -16.99
N ALA A 729 -28.04 -6.85 -17.36
CA ALA A 729 -27.74 -7.95 -16.44
C ALA A 729 -26.22 -8.11 -16.23
N PRO A 730 -25.75 -8.47 -15.03
CA PRO A 730 -24.33 -8.68 -14.77
C PRO A 730 -23.78 -10.01 -15.34
N VAL A 731 -24.68 -10.96 -15.68
CA VAL A 731 -24.36 -12.25 -16.28
C VAL A 731 -25.33 -12.53 -17.41
N LEU A 732 -24.79 -12.85 -18.59
CA LEU A 732 -25.56 -13.28 -19.75
C LEU A 732 -25.10 -14.68 -20.17
N GLY A 733 -26.02 -15.63 -20.24
CA GLY A 733 -25.69 -17.04 -20.46
C GLY A 733 -24.80 -17.59 -19.32
N ASP A 734 -23.57 -17.92 -19.65
CA ASP A 734 -22.52 -18.38 -18.76
C ASP A 734 -21.34 -17.38 -18.64
N THR A 735 -21.55 -16.12 -19.04
CA THR A 735 -20.50 -15.11 -19.12
C THR A 735 -20.82 -13.90 -18.25
N PHE A 736 -19.86 -13.51 -17.38
CA PHE A 736 -19.92 -12.22 -16.68
C PHE A 736 -19.70 -11.09 -17.65
N VAL A 737 -20.64 -10.14 -17.69
CA VAL A 737 -20.63 -8.98 -18.59
C VAL A 737 -19.57 -7.96 -18.16
N TYR A 738 -19.52 -7.66 -16.86
CA TYR A 738 -18.65 -6.63 -16.30
C TYR A 738 -17.50 -7.24 -15.51
N MET A 739 -16.32 -6.62 -15.57
CA MET A 739 -15.16 -7.02 -14.78
C MET A 739 -14.97 -6.17 -13.49
N ASP A 740 -15.65 -5.04 -13.40
CA ASP A 740 -15.64 -4.09 -12.28
C ASP A 740 -16.93 -3.23 -12.28
N ASP A 741 -16.84 -1.98 -11.85
CA ASP A 741 -17.97 -1.05 -11.79
C ASP A 741 -18.26 -0.31 -13.12
N ASN A 742 -17.43 -0.45 -14.15
CA ASN A 742 -17.58 0.32 -15.40
C ASN A 742 -16.95 -0.32 -16.65
N HIS A 743 -16.22 -1.43 -16.55
CA HIS A 743 -15.60 -2.09 -17.69
C HIS A 743 -16.23 -3.47 -17.97
N LEU A 744 -16.25 -3.82 -19.25
CA LEU A 744 -16.70 -5.13 -19.70
C LEU A 744 -15.59 -6.16 -19.56
N THR A 745 -15.94 -7.43 -19.36
CA THR A 745 -14.98 -8.51 -19.46
C THR A 745 -14.52 -8.68 -20.92
N ARG A 746 -13.25 -8.98 -21.11
CA ARG A 746 -12.72 -9.29 -22.45
C ARG A 746 -13.48 -10.45 -23.09
N LEU A 747 -13.80 -11.48 -22.31
CA LEU A 747 -14.53 -12.65 -22.78
C LEU A 747 -15.89 -12.26 -23.37
N PHE A 748 -16.66 -11.43 -22.67
CA PHE A 748 -17.94 -10.92 -23.17
C PHE A 748 -17.78 -10.10 -24.45
N VAL A 749 -16.76 -9.25 -24.51
CA VAL A 749 -16.47 -8.46 -25.73
C VAL A 749 -16.12 -9.35 -26.91
N GLU A 750 -15.31 -10.40 -26.70
CA GLU A 750 -14.91 -11.36 -27.75
C GLU A 750 -16.09 -12.20 -28.23
N GLU A 751 -16.93 -12.70 -27.33
CA GLU A 751 -18.01 -13.65 -27.67
C GLU A 751 -19.30 -12.95 -28.11
N SER A 752 -19.70 -11.90 -27.43
CA SER A 752 -21.02 -11.27 -27.67
C SER A 752 -20.94 -10.00 -28.55
N LEU A 753 -19.93 -9.15 -28.36
CA LEU A 753 -19.85 -7.87 -29.09
C LEU A 753 -19.11 -7.99 -30.43
N ALA A 754 -18.06 -8.78 -30.53
CA ALA A 754 -17.27 -8.87 -31.75
C ALA A 754 -18.09 -9.32 -32.99
N PRO A 755 -19.04 -10.26 -32.91
CA PRO A 755 -19.90 -10.62 -34.04
C PRO A 755 -20.81 -9.47 -34.50
N ALA A 756 -21.27 -8.63 -33.57
CA ALA A 756 -22.10 -7.45 -33.91
C ALA A 756 -21.26 -6.38 -34.59
N VAL A 757 -20.08 -6.08 -34.04
CA VAL A 757 -19.14 -5.10 -34.62
C VAL A 757 -18.67 -5.52 -36.00
N THR A 758 -18.37 -6.82 -36.21
CA THR A 758 -17.98 -7.35 -37.53
C THR A 758 -19.06 -7.13 -38.56
N ARG A 759 -20.34 -7.46 -38.25
CA ARG A 759 -21.48 -7.21 -39.16
C ARG A 759 -21.62 -5.73 -39.54
N GLU A 760 -21.49 -4.83 -38.54
CA GLU A 760 -21.63 -3.40 -38.77
C GLU A 760 -20.50 -2.88 -39.66
N LEU A 761 -19.25 -3.21 -39.36
CA LEU A 761 -18.08 -2.80 -40.15
C LEU A 761 -18.06 -3.41 -41.56
N GLU A 762 -18.57 -4.62 -41.77
CA GLU A 762 -18.70 -5.24 -43.10
C GLU A 762 -19.81 -4.58 -43.94
N SER A 763 -20.93 -4.18 -43.27
CA SER A 763 -22.04 -3.51 -43.97
C SER A 763 -21.65 -2.18 -44.62
N MET A 764 -20.58 -1.57 -44.14
CA MET A 764 -20.08 -0.27 -44.59
C MET A 764 -18.99 -0.37 -45.68
N ALA A 765 -18.34 -1.51 -45.79
CA ALA A 765 -17.32 -1.77 -46.81
C ALA A 765 -17.93 -2.24 -48.16
N GLY A 766 -19.24 -2.55 -48.23
CA GLY A 766 -19.99 -2.95 -49.39
C GLY A 766 -20.83 -1.82 -49.95
#